data_ca53dfcb9ebbd95f279f59e8c58b9850
#
_entry.id   ca53dfcb9ebbd95f279f59e8c58b9850
#
_cell.length_a   1.000
_cell.length_b   1.000
_cell.length_c   1.000
_cell.angle_alpha   90.00
_cell.angle_beta   90.00
_cell.angle_gamma   90.00
#
_symmetry.space_group_name_H-M   'P 1'
#
loop_
_entity.id
_entity.type
_entity.pdbx_description
1 polymer ?
#
loop_
_entity_poly.entity_id
_entity_poly.type
_entity_poly.pdbx_seq_one_letter_code
_entity_poly.pdbx_strand_id
1 'polypeptide(L)'
;IGATIGRALGALAGAAVDSALFGDSPQPAAGADIRLQGSSEGGPIPRLYGWGRITGNIIWATELEEIAGEATGAKGTSEADASDIVASFAVGLCEGEVQRLGRIWADGRVLETAGLNLRFYRGSETQTPDSLIEAVQGEGQAPAYRGLCYLVFERLPLGPFGNRIPNISVELCRVVGDLEPAIRAVTIIPGATEFGYDPVPRVRVVAPGTTASENAHMSAEVSDWTLSIDELVALCPNLERVSLVVAWFGDDLRCGQCRLRPKVEAAARSVSGTDWDVAGLAREEAQVVSVHEGGPAYGGTPSDAAVAAAIADLKARGLAVTLTPLVLMDVPAGNALPDPYGGGAAQPAYPWRGRITCDPAPGVAGTPDRTAAAAAQVATFVGTGSGWDYRRMVLHYAQLAAASGGVDAFIIGSELRGLTTIRGGADGFPFVAALVALAADVRAIVGAATRLTYAADWSEYSGYQPEDAPGDKLFHLDPLWAAEDIDAVGIDNYMPLADWRDGDGHADAADWESPYELAYLEANIAGGEGHDWFYAGDADRLDQVRAPIADGVHGEPWVWRIKDLAGWWSHAHHDRVGGVRAASPTAWVPQGKPLWFTELGCGAVDKGANQPNVFGDAKSAESGRPHFSSGAPDALMQRQFLRAHLAHWARVANNPVSAVYGGPMLDVSRVYLWSWDARPYPAFPGDAQTWSDAANHATGHWLTGRLGALAGDELLRAIAADWGVTLGAVAALPPLLHGLVSEGVLSARELMEAVLAATGTALRDAPAGLAVGRALARRALPVARDDV
;
A
#
# COMPACT_ATOMS: atom_id res chain seq x y z
N ILE A 1 -9.09 19.43 -35.68
CA ILE A 1 -7.95 19.35 -34.70
C ILE A 1 -8.43 19.89 -33.34
N GLY A 2 -9.12 21.08 -33.29
CA GLY A 2 -9.61 21.64 -32.02
C GLY A 2 -10.70 20.85 -31.31
N ALA A 3 -11.54 20.11 -32.05
CA ALA A 3 -12.66 19.36 -31.47
C ALA A 3 -12.22 18.03 -30.79
N THR A 4 -11.15 17.41 -31.26
CA THR A 4 -10.62 16.14 -30.72
C THR A 4 -9.82 16.38 -29.46
N ILE A 5 -9.02 17.46 -29.41
CA ILE A 5 -8.26 17.89 -28.23
C ILE A 5 -9.22 18.37 -27.12
N GLY A 6 -10.29 19.09 -27.46
CA GLY A 6 -11.29 19.52 -26.49
C GLY A 6 -12.07 18.37 -25.84
N ARG A 7 -12.23 17.25 -26.50
CA ARG A 7 -12.91 16.05 -25.96
C ARG A 7 -12.04 15.25 -25.02
N ALA A 8 -10.75 15.08 -25.34
CA ALA A 8 -9.79 14.39 -24.45
C ALA A 8 -9.48 15.20 -23.19
N LEU A 9 -9.31 16.52 -23.32
CA LEU A 9 -9.11 17.42 -22.18
C LEU A 9 -10.38 17.60 -21.33
N GLY A 10 -11.57 17.58 -21.96
CA GLY A 10 -12.84 17.64 -21.25
C GLY A 10 -13.09 16.43 -20.35
N ALA A 11 -12.69 15.24 -20.77
CA ALA A 11 -12.83 14.03 -19.96
C ALA A 11 -11.85 13.98 -18.78
N LEU A 12 -10.62 14.50 -18.96
CA LEU A 12 -9.60 14.53 -17.91
C LEU A 12 -9.80 15.68 -16.91
N ALA A 13 -10.18 16.87 -17.40
CA ALA A 13 -10.42 18.03 -16.55
C ALA A 13 -11.80 17.99 -15.88
N GLY A 14 -12.81 17.40 -16.52
CA GLY A 14 -14.17 17.29 -15.97
C GLY A 14 -14.20 16.47 -14.69
N ALA A 15 -13.53 15.34 -14.65
CA ALA A 15 -13.51 14.49 -13.46
C ALA A 15 -12.83 15.14 -12.24
N ALA A 16 -11.82 15.97 -12.46
CA ALA A 16 -11.11 16.66 -11.37
C ALA A 16 -11.86 17.91 -10.87
N VAL A 17 -12.57 18.60 -11.75
CA VAL A 17 -13.32 19.83 -11.43
C VAL A 17 -14.69 19.52 -10.84
N ASP A 18 -15.39 18.50 -11.33
CA ASP A 18 -16.70 18.09 -10.79
C ASP A 18 -16.58 17.51 -9.37
N SER A 19 -15.51 16.79 -9.06
CA SER A 19 -15.23 16.30 -7.71
C SER A 19 -14.92 17.42 -6.70
N ALA A 20 -14.39 18.55 -7.16
CA ALA A 20 -14.02 19.68 -6.30
C ALA A 20 -15.13 20.72 -6.10
N LEU A 21 -16.14 20.78 -6.97
CA LEU A 21 -17.14 21.86 -6.97
C LEU A 21 -18.55 21.40 -6.60
N PHE A 22 -18.86 20.12 -6.68
CA PHE A 22 -20.22 19.61 -6.40
C PHE A 22 -20.16 18.34 -5.59
N GLY A 23 -20.05 18.49 -4.26
CA GLY A 23 -20.11 17.39 -3.29
C GLY A 23 -21.51 16.80 -3.16
N ASP A 24 -22.01 16.19 -4.24
CA ASP A 24 -23.17 15.30 -4.24
C ASP A 24 -22.83 14.06 -5.07
N SER A 25 -23.33 12.90 -4.64
CA SER A 25 -23.12 11.54 -5.14
C SER A 25 -22.72 11.46 -6.62
N PRO A 26 -21.72 10.65 -7.00
CA PRO A 26 -21.31 10.53 -8.39
C PRO A 26 -22.47 9.98 -9.23
N GLN A 27 -23.19 10.85 -9.90
CA GLN A 27 -23.99 10.43 -11.04
C GLN A 27 -23.03 9.99 -12.14
N PRO A 28 -23.29 8.88 -12.81
CA PRO A 28 -22.47 8.47 -13.93
C PRO A 28 -22.47 9.59 -14.97
N ALA A 29 -21.28 10.02 -15.40
CA ALA A 29 -21.10 11.05 -16.39
C ALA A 29 -21.98 10.74 -17.60
N ALA A 30 -23.05 11.51 -17.79
CA ALA A 30 -23.87 11.50 -18.98
C ALA A 30 -23.04 12.09 -20.11
N GLY A 31 -22.62 11.24 -21.07
CA GLY A 31 -21.95 11.73 -22.28
C GLY A 31 -20.77 10.90 -22.79
N ALA A 32 -20.57 9.66 -22.34
CA ALA A 32 -19.76 8.76 -23.12
C ALA A 32 -20.49 8.49 -24.44
N ASP A 33 -19.92 8.91 -25.57
CA ASP A 33 -20.38 8.51 -26.91
C ASP A 33 -20.54 6.98 -26.88
N ILE A 34 -21.79 6.50 -26.91
CA ILE A 34 -22.08 5.07 -27.06
C ILE A 34 -21.68 4.76 -28.49
N ARG A 35 -20.41 4.34 -28.66
CA ARG A 35 -19.96 3.79 -29.93
C ARG A 35 -20.65 2.46 -30.12
N LEU A 36 -21.37 2.33 -31.20
CA LEU A 36 -21.92 1.04 -31.60
C LEU A 36 -20.75 0.06 -31.80
N GLN A 37 -20.82 -1.08 -31.13
CA GLN A 37 -19.84 -2.15 -31.29
C GLN A 37 -19.88 -2.63 -32.74
N GLY A 38 -18.79 -2.41 -33.44
CA GLY A 38 -18.66 -2.79 -34.84
C GLY A 38 -18.16 -4.22 -35.01
N SER A 39 -18.41 -4.78 -36.18
CA SER A 39 -17.72 -5.97 -36.68
C SER A 39 -17.11 -5.59 -38.02
N SER A 40 -16.19 -4.64 -38.02
CA SER A 40 -15.59 -4.09 -39.25
C SER A 40 -14.18 -4.63 -39.42
N GLU A 41 -13.95 -5.37 -40.51
CA GLU A 41 -12.61 -5.75 -40.92
C GLU A 41 -11.78 -4.51 -41.25
N GLY A 42 -10.51 -4.47 -40.80
CA GLY A 42 -9.61 -3.35 -41.00
C GLY A 42 -9.80 -2.16 -40.03
N GLY A 43 -10.67 -2.30 -39.02
CA GLY A 43 -10.78 -1.31 -37.94
C GLY A 43 -9.48 -1.26 -37.10
N PRO A 44 -9.10 -0.09 -36.56
CA PRO A 44 -7.93 0.03 -35.71
C PRO A 44 -8.10 -0.75 -34.40
N ILE A 45 -7.05 -1.42 -33.95
CA ILE A 45 -6.97 -2.04 -32.63
C ILE A 45 -6.51 -0.97 -31.64
N PRO A 46 -7.28 -0.72 -30.54
CA PRO A 46 -6.87 0.24 -29.53
C PRO A 46 -5.54 -0.11 -28.88
N ARG A 47 -4.76 0.89 -28.48
CA ARG A 47 -3.56 0.76 -27.67
C ARG A 47 -3.83 1.35 -26.30
N LEU A 48 -3.51 0.62 -25.23
CA LEU A 48 -3.74 1.02 -23.84
C LEU A 48 -2.40 1.24 -23.13
N TYR A 49 -2.35 2.28 -22.29
CA TYR A 49 -1.29 2.55 -21.32
C TYR A 49 -1.95 2.84 -19.98
N GLY A 50 -1.62 2.10 -18.92
CA GLY A 50 -2.28 2.19 -17.63
C GLY A 50 -3.72 1.65 -17.65
N TRP A 51 -4.62 2.28 -16.92
CA TRP A 51 -6.03 1.93 -16.85
C TRP A 51 -6.84 2.62 -17.96
N GLY A 52 -7.78 1.90 -18.54
CA GLY A 52 -8.71 2.48 -19.52
C GLY A 52 -9.95 1.62 -19.74
N ARG A 53 -11.04 2.28 -20.10
CA ARG A 53 -12.26 1.61 -20.54
C ARG A 53 -12.29 1.56 -22.07
N ILE A 54 -12.36 0.36 -22.62
CA ILE A 54 -12.29 0.10 -24.06
C ILE A 54 -13.58 -0.53 -24.52
N THR A 55 -14.12 -0.03 -25.64
CA THR A 55 -15.19 -0.68 -26.39
C THR A 55 -14.53 -1.54 -27.46
N GLY A 56 -14.78 -2.85 -27.42
CA GLY A 56 -14.15 -3.79 -28.34
C GLY A 56 -14.95 -3.99 -29.63
N ASN A 57 -14.35 -4.73 -30.57
CA ASN A 57 -14.98 -5.19 -31.80
C ASN A 57 -15.35 -6.66 -31.70
N ILE A 58 -16.50 -7.08 -32.23
CA ILE A 58 -16.84 -8.50 -32.35
C ILE A 58 -15.93 -9.12 -33.41
N ILE A 59 -15.09 -10.06 -32.99
CA ILE A 59 -14.11 -10.75 -33.84
C ILE A 59 -14.57 -12.17 -34.25
N TRP A 60 -15.54 -12.73 -33.51
CA TRP A 60 -16.13 -14.02 -33.76
C TRP A 60 -17.50 -14.13 -33.09
N ALA A 61 -18.45 -14.84 -33.68
CA ALA A 61 -19.75 -15.16 -33.09
C ALA A 61 -20.36 -16.43 -33.72
N THR A 62 -21.19 -17.15 -32.93
CA THR A 62 -22.08 -18.18 -33.42
C THR A 62 -23.42 -17.59 -33.87
N GLU A 63 -24.24 -18.43 -34.52
CA GLU A 63 -25.67 -18.15 -34.64
C GLU A 63 -26.31 -18.07 -33.24
N LEU A 64 -27.45 -17.37 -33.15
CA LEU A 64 -28.23 -17.34 -31.94
C LEU A 64 -28.83 -18.69 -31.63
N GLU A 65 -28.72 -19.15 -30.42
CA GLU A 65 -29.29 -20.42 -29.95
C GLU A 65 -30.55 -20.16 -29.13
N GLU A 66 -31.60 -20.94 -29.40
CA GLU A 66 -32.81 -20.94 -28.58
C GLU A 66 -32.74 -22.13 -27.61
N ILE A 67 -32.76 -21.85 -26.31
CA ILE A 67 -32.74 -22.85 -25.26
C ILE A 67 -34.15 -22.98 -24.67
N ALA A 68 -34.66 -24.19 -24.55
CA ALA A 68 -35.91 -24.43 -23.84
C ALA A 68 -35.74 -24.00 -22.36
N GLY A 69 -36.51 -23.04 -21.90
CA GLY A 69 -36.48 -22.55 -20.54
C GLY A 69 -36.84 -23.66 -19.54
N GLU A 70 -36.12 -23.76 -18.41
CA GLU A 70 -36.53 -24.59 -17.30
C GLU A 70 -37.85 -24.05 -16.72
N ALA A 71 -38.88 -24.92 -16.75
CA ALA A 71 -40.17 -24.61 -16.16
C ALA A 71 -40.02 -24.44 -14.64
N THR A 72 -39.92 -23.20 -14.15
CA THR A 72 -40.09 -22.92 -12.70
C THR A 72 -41.54 -23.16 -12.32
N GLY A 73 -41.81 -24.34 -11.77
CA GLY A 73 -43.14 -24.81 -11.42
C GLY A 73 -43.82 -23.99 -10.34
N ALA A 74 -44.53 -22.91 -10.73
CA ALA A 74 -45.63 -22.36 -9.96
C ALA A 74 -46.95 -22.83 -10.59
N LYS A 75 -47.71 -23.68 -9.90
CA LYS A 75 -49.01 -24.15 -10.32
C LYS A 75 -49.97 -22.98 -10.52
N GLY A 76 -50.30 -22.65 -11.75
CA GLY A 76 -51.52 -21.86 -12.01
C GLY A 76 -51.49 -20.81 -13.12
N THR A 77 -50.43 -20.65 -13.93
CA THR A 77 -50.52 -19.83 -15.16
C THR A 77 -49.89 -20.59 -16.33
N SER A 78 -50.64 -20.78 -17.41
CA SER A 78 -50.10 -21.21 -18.67
C SER A 78 -49.34 -20.04 -19.29
N GLU A 79 -48.05 -19.85 -18.93
CA GLU A 79 -47.14 -19.08 -19.74
C GLU A 79 -46.54 -19.99 -20.78
N ALA A 80 -46.65 -19.62 -22.03
CA ALA A 80 -46.01 -20.26 -23.16
C ALA A 80 -44.54 -20.38 -22.88
N ASP A 81 -43.94 -21.54 -23.25
CA ASP A 81 -42.53 -21.85 -23.13
C ASP A 81 -41.67 -20.58 -23.44
N ALA A 82 -41.16 -19.93 -22.41
CA ALA A 82 -40.22 -18.84 -22.58
C ALA A 82 -38.89 -19.50 -22.99
N SER A 83 -38.61 -19.49 -24.27
CA SER A 83 -37.29 -19.88 -24.75
C SER A 83 -36.29 -18.74 -24.48
N ASP A 84 -35.21 -19.07 -23.82
CA ASP A 84 -34.11 -18.12 -23.66
C ASP A 84 -33.23 -18.12 -24.90
N ILE A 85 -33.02 -16.95 -25.49
CA ILE A 85 -32.07 -16.77 -26.58
C ILE A 85 -30.70 -16.50 -26.01
N VAL A 86 -29.70 -17.25 -26.43
CA VAL A 86 -28.30 -17.08 -26.03
C VAL A 86 -27.39 -16.90 -27.25
N ALA A 87 -26.23 -16.25 -27.04
CA ALA A 87 -25.19 -16.14 -28.04
C ALA A 87 -23.82 -16.46 -27.46
N SER A 88 -22.97 -17.07 -28.28
CA SER A 88 -21.54 -17.21 -28.02
C SER A 88 -20.79 -16.29 -28.97
N PHE A 89 -19.93 -15.43 -28.42
CA PHE A 89 -19.18 -14.47 -29.24
C PHE A 89 -17.88 -14.05 -28.55
N ALA A 90 -16.92 -13.58 -29.35
CA ALA A 90 -15.66 -13.04 -28.90
C ALA A 90 -15.54 -11.55 -29.24
N VAL A 91 -15.05 -10.79 -28.28
CA VAL A 91 -14.84 -9.33 -28.39
C VAL A 91 -13.35 -9.04 -28.31
N GLY A 92 -12.74 -8.61 -29.41
CA GLY A 92 -11.37 -8.10 -29.44
C GLY A 92 -11.33 -6.70 -28.83
N LEU A 93 -10.41 -6.47 -27.90
CA LEU A 93 -10.38 -5.29 -27.03
C LEU A 93 -9.25 -4.33 -27.41
N CYS A 94 -8.01 -4.73 -27.21
CA CYS A 94 -6.85 -3.89 -27.48
C CYS A 94 -5.61 -4.73 -27.81
N GLU A 95 -4.56 -4.06 -28.27
CA GLU A 95 -3.26 -4.67 -28.39
C GLU A 95 -2.74 -5.09 -27.01
N GLY A 96 -2.32 -6.36 -26.90
CA GLY A 96 -1.86 -6.96 -25.63
C GLY A 96 -0.36 -6.79 -25.43
N GLU A 97 0.23 -7.25 -24.38
CA GLU A 97 -0.37 -7.99 -23.28
C GLU A 97 -0.90 -7.04 -22.20
N VAL A 98 -2.10 -7.33 -21.65
CA VAL A 98 -2.67 -6.58 -20.53
C VAL A 98 -2.64 -7.42 -19.25
N GLN A 99 -2.49 -6.78 -18.11
CA GLN A 99 -2.34 -7.45 -16.80
C GLN A 99 -3.66 -7.73 -16.11
N ARG A 100 -4.62 -6.80 -16.19
CA ARG A 100 -5.86 -6.89 -15.40
C ARG A 100 -7.10 -6.66 -16.26
N LEU A 101 -8.10 -7.52 -16.07
CA LEU A 101 -9.49 -7.33 -16.44
C LEU A 101 -10.22 -6.74 -15.23
N GLY A 102 -10.76 -5.54 -15.36
CA GLY A 102 -11.61 -4.90 -14.38
C GLY A 102 -13.10 -5.15 -14.65
N ARG A 103 -13.91 -4.12 -14.50
CA ARG A 103 -15.35 -4.19 -14.71
C ARG A 103 -15.71 -4.36 -16.18
N ILE A 104 -16.82 -5.06 -16.42
CA ILE A 104 -17.42 -5.23 -17.74
C ILE A 104 -18.76 -4.49 -17.75
N TRP A 105 -19.07 -3.79 -18.82
CA TRP A 105 -20.37 -3.18 -19.03
C TRP A 105 -21.02 -3.75 -20.26
N ALA A 106 -22.32 -4.03 -20.17
CA ALA A 106 -23.20 -4.37 -21.27
C ALA A 106 -24.25 -3.26 -21.42
N ASP A 107 -24.34 -2.64 -22.59
CA ASP A 107 -25.20 -1.46 -22.86
C ASP A 107 -25.06 -0.34 -21.81
N GLY A 108 -23.84 -0.11 -21.33
CA GLY A 108 -23.51 0.93 -20.36
C GLY A 108 -23.83 0.61 -18.90
N ARG A 109 -24.37 -0.59 -18.59
CA ARG A 109 -24.61 -1.07 -17.23
C ARG A 109 -23.54 -2.09 -16.86
N VAL A 110 -23.07 -2.04 -15.60
CA VAL A 110 -22.13 -3.07 -15.09
C VAL A 110 -22.79 -4.42 -15.25
N LEU A 111 -22.08 -5.32 -15.90
CA LEU A 111 -22.49 -6.72 -16.09
C LEU A 111 -22.05 -7.55 -14.89
N GLU A 112 -23.01 -8.15 -14.20
CA GLU A 112 -22.69 -9.18 -13.21
C GLU A 112 -22.17 -10.41 -13.96
N THR A 113 -20.94 -10.78 -13.65
CA THR A 113 -20.26 -11.89 -14.37
C THR A 113 -20.36 -13.22 -13.66
N ALA A 114 -20.89 -13.22 -12.44
CA ALA A 114 -21.14 -14.46 -11.71
C ALA A 114 -22.11 -15.36 -12.47
N GLY A 115 -21.78 -16.62 -12.56
CA GLY A 115 -22.56 -17.60 -13.32
C GLY A 115 -22.44 -17.49 -14.85
N LEU A 116 -21.72 -16.52 -15.40
CA LEU A 116 -21.43 -16.45 -16.84
C LEU A 116 -20.21 -17.29 -17.21
N ASN A 117 -20.27 -17.97 -18.32
CA ASN A 117 -19.12 -18.64 -18.90
C ASN A 117 -18.33 -17.62 -19.74
N LEU A 118 -17.31 -17.03 -19.09
CA LEU A 118 -16.49 -15.97 -19.64
C LEU A 118 -15.02 -16.37 -19.60
N ARG A 119 -14.31 -16.18 -20.70
CA ARG A 119 -12.86 -16.42 -20.80
C ARG A 119 -12.14 -15.17 -21.26
N PHE A 120 -11.07 -14.84 -20.54
CA PHE A 120 -10.23 -13.67 -20.80
C PHE A 120 -8.87 -14.07 -21.34
N TYR A 121 -8.53 -13.54 -22.51
CA TYR A 121 -7.25 -13.70 -23.16
C TYR A 121 -6.48 -12.37 -23.12
N ARG A 122 -5.29 -12.38 -22.52
CA ARG A 122 -4.53 -11.16 -22.22
C ARG A 122 -3.84 -10.55 -23.44
N GLY A 123 -3.77 -11.28 -24.57
CA GLY A 123 -3.06 -10.84 -25.76
C GLY A 123 -1.56 -11.17 -25.76
N SER A 124 -1.16 -12.24 -25.05
CA SER A 124 0.25 -12.66 -25.08
C SER A 124 0.64 -13.28 -26.43
N GLU A 125 1.93 -13.22 -26.75
CA GLU A 125 2.49 -13.86 -27.95
C GLU A 125 2.47 -15.40 -27.85
N THR A 126 2.18 -15.95 -26.70
CA THR A 126 2.14 -17.40 -26.44
C THR A 126 0.74 -17.95 -26.22
N GLN A 127 -0.32 -17.11 -26.24
CA GLN A 127 -1.67 -17.58 -26.02
C GLN A 127 -2.11 -18.60 -27.07
N THR A 128 -2.97 -19.55 -26.63
CA THR A 128 -3.54 -20.59 -27.45
C THR A 128 -4.92 -20.19 -27.97
N PRO A 129 -5.44 -20.84 -29.04
CA PRO A 129 -6.81 -20.66 -29.47
C PRO A 129 -7.82 -20.94 -28.35
N ASP A 130 -8.95 -20.22 -28.37
CA ASP A 130 -10.07 -20.52 -27.48
C ASP A 130 -10.71 -21.87 -27.84
N SER A 131 -10.98 -22.66 -26.81
CA SER A 131 -11.47 -24.03 -27.01
C SER A 131 -12.85 -24.09 -27.66
N LEU A 132 -13.75 -23.13 -27.42
CA LEU A 132 -15.05 -23.07 -28.06
C LEU A 132 -14.91 -22.67 -29.53
N ILE A 133 -14.08 -21.67 -29.83
CA ILE A 133 -13.82 -21.25 -31.21
C ILE A 133 -13.22 -22.43 -32.00
N GLU A 134 -12.27 -23.15 -31.40
CA GLU A 134 -11.66 -24.33 -32.03
C GLU A 134 -12.66 -25.47 -32.24
N ALA A 135 -13.54 -25.70 -31.25
CA ALA A 135 -14.60 -26.71 -31.38
C ALA A 135 -15.58 -26.40 -32.52
N VAL A 136 -15.88 -25.12 -32.76
CA VAL A 136 -16.80 -24.73 -33.83
C VAL A 136 -16.11 -24.65 -35.19
N GLN A 137 -14.87 -24.18 -35.27
CA GLN A 137 -14.16 -24.02 -36.53
C GLN A 137 -13.42 -25.25 -37.01
N GLY A 138 -13.14 -26.17 -36.07
CA GLY A 138 -12.36 -27.38 -36.30
C GLY A 138 -10.94 -27.29 -35.75
N GLU A 139 -10.38 -28.43 -35.38
CA GLU A 139 -9.04 -28.51 -34.78
C GLU A 139 -7.97 -27.88 -35.70
N GLY A 140 -7.16 -26.99 -35.15
CA GLY A 140 -6.11 -26.28 -35.82
C GLY A 140 -6.56 -25.20 -36.83
N GLN A 141 -7.86 -24.87 -36.89
CA GLN A 141 -8.42 -23.83 -37.74
C GLN A 141 -8.69 -22.53 -36.99
N ALA A 142 -8.82 -22.60 -35.67
CA ALA A 142 -9.07 -21.40 -34.87
C ALA A 142 -7.79 -20.55 -34.69
N PRO A 143 -7.87 -19.23 -34.93
CA PRO A 143 -6.74 -18.34 -34.65
C PRO A 143 -6.55 -18.17 -33.15
N ALA A 144 -5.29 -18.12 -32.69
CA ALA A 144 -4.97 -17.82 -31.29
C ALA A 144 -5.07 -16.35 -30.94
N TYR A 145 -5.25 -15.46 -31.90
CA TYR A 145 -5.29 -14.00 -31.76
C TYR A 145 -4.12 -13.45 -30.92
N ARG A 146 -2.89 -13.98 -31.14
CA ARG A 146 -1.69 -13.50 -30.44
C ARG A 146 -1.49 -12.02 -30.66
N GLY A 147 -1.07 -11.32 -29.63
CA GLY A 147 -0.96 -9.86 -29.65
C GLY A 147 -2.28 -9.11 -29.50
N LEU A 148 -3.44 -9.80 -29.49
CA LEU A 148 -4.76 -9.20 -29.27
C LEU A 148 -5.35 -9.67 -27.94
N CYS A 149 -5.67 -8.72 -27.06
CA CYS A 149 -6.49 -8.96 -25.87
C CYS A 149 -7.95 -9.12 -26.26
N TYR A 150 -8.62 -10.20 -25.81
CA TYR A 150 -10.03 -10.43 -26.13
C TYR A 150 -10.76 -11.19 -25.03
N LEU A 151 -12.10 -11.10 -25.06
CA LEU A 151 -13.03 -11.84 -24.21
C LEU A 151 -13.87 -12.77 -25.05
N VAL A 152 -14.15 -13.96 -24.52
CA VAL A 152 -15.11 -14.92 -25.09
C VAL A 152 -16.28 -15.07 -24.12
N PHE A 153 -17.47 -14.75 -24.58
CA PHE A 153 -18.72 -15.05 -23.92
C PHE A 153 -19.28 -16.35 -24.51
N GLU A 154 -19.54 -17.33 -23.68
CA GLU A 154 -20.15 -18.58 -24.10
C GLU A 154 -21.57 -18.64 -23.57
N ARG A 155 -22.54 -18.68 -24.52
CA ARG A 155 -23.98 -18.75 -24.25
C ARG A 155 -24.50 -17.65 -23.33
N LEU A 156 -24.10 -16.40 -23.61
CA LEU A 156 -24.62 -15.25 -22.85
C LEU A 156 -26.13 -15.13 -23.06
N PRO A 157 -26.97 -15.11 -21.99
CA PRO A 157 -28.40 -14.88 -22.09
C PRO A 157 -28.69 -13.49 -22.68
N LEU A 158 -29.47 -13.42 -23.74
CA LEU A 158 -29.75 -12.16 -24.44
C LEU A 158 -31.09 -11.52 -24.05
N GLY A 159 -31.93 -12.22 -23.31
CA GLY A 159 -33.22 -11.69 -22.85
C GLY A 159 -33.13 -10.32 -22.19
N PRO A 160 -32.21 -10.07 -21.25
CA PRO A 160 -32.00 -8.75 -20.64
C PRO A 160 -31.61 -7.64 -21.62
N PHE A 161 -31.11 -7.99 -22.82
CA PHE A 161 -30.60 -7.07 -23.84
C PHE A 161 -31.51 -6.97 -25.08
N GLY A 162 -32.77 -7.45 -24.98
CA GLY A 162 -33.73 -7.42 -26.09
C GLY A 162 -33.36 -8.39 -27.21
N ASN A 163 -32.85 -9.56 -26.89
CA ASN A 163 -32.46 -10.65 -27.78
C ASN A 163 -31.45 -10.24 -28.85
N ARG A 164 -30.50 -9.37 -28.49
CA ARG A 164 -29.36 -8.97 -29.31
C ARG A 164 -28.06 -9.00 -28.50
N ILE A 165 -26.94 -9.11 -29.15
CA ILE A 165 -25.63 -8.96 -28.51
C ILE A 165 -25.53 -7.51 -27.99
N PRO A 166 -25.30 -7.30 -26.68
CA PRO A 166 -25.16 -5.97 -26.10
C PRO A 166 -23.85 -5.30 -26.52
N ASN A 167 -23.80 -3.98 -26.41
CA ASN A 167 -22.57 -3.25 -26.59
C ASN A 167 -21.64 -3.46 -25.36
N ILE A 168 -20.56 -4.20 -25.55
CA ILE A 168 -19.62 -4.55 -24.49
C ILE A 168 -18.50 -3.50 -24.41
N SER A 169 -18.26 -2.96 -23.23
CA SER A 169 -17.04 -2.22 -22.93
C SER A 169 -16.42 -2.74 -21.63
N VAL A 170 -15.11 -2.65 -21.55
CA VAL A 170 -14.32 -3.34 -20.55
C VAL A 170 -13.26 -2.41 -19.96
N GLU A 171 -13.12 -2.43 -18.65
CA GLU A 171 -12.02 -1.78 -17.95
C GLU A 171 -10.82 -2.71 -17.95
N LEU A 172 -9.69 -2.22 -18.41
CA LEU A 172 -8.45 -2.97 -18.52
C LEU A 172 -7.31 -2.17 -17.91
N CYS A 173 -6.30 -2.88 -17.40
CA CYS A 173 -5.03 -2.28 -17.03
C CYS A 173 -3.89 -2.93 -17.78
N ARG A 174 -3.09 -2.09 -18.47
CA ARG A 174 -1.80 -2.47 -19.03
C ARG A 174 -0.70 -1.75 -18.24
N VAL A 175 0.05 -2.49 -17.43
CA VAL A 175 1.19 -1.97 -16.69
C VAL A 175 2.32 -1.65 -17.67
N VAL A 176 2.75 -0.41 -17.71
CA VAL A 176 3.85 0.06 -18.57
C VAL A 176 4.92 0.83 -17.79
N GLY A 177 4.65 1.14 -16.51
CA GLY A 177 5.60 1.78 -15.60
C GLY A 177 6.65 0.82 -15.05
N ASP A 178 7.63 1.38 -14.35
CA ASP A 178 8.73 0.63 -13.72
C ASP A 178 8.45 0.24 -12.26
N LEU A 179 7.45 0.87 -11.60
CA LEU A 179 7.14 0.60 -10.20
C LEU A 179 6.57 -0.80 -9.97
N GLU A 180 5.49 -1.15 -10.66
CA GLU A 180 4.77 -2.40 -10.43
C GLU A 180 5.65 -3.64 -10.66
N PRO A 181 6.48 -3.71 -11.72
CA PRO A 181 7.42 -4.82 -11.91
C PRO A 181 8.55 -4.87 -10.86
N ALA A 182 8.84 -3.76 -10.17
CA ALA A 182 9.86 -3.71 -9.13
C ALA A 182 9.34 -4.17 -7.77
N ILE A 183 8.01 -4.23 -7.57
CA ILE A 183 7.39 -4.64 -6.30
C ILE A 183 7.53 -6.15 -6.11
N ARG A 184 8.16 -6.55 -4.99
CA ARG A 184 8.35 -7.94 -4.60
C ARG A 184 7.67 -8.30 -3.29
N ALA A 185 7.37 -7.32 -2.45
CA ALA A 185 6.68 -7.51 -1.18
C ALA A 185 5.72 -6.35 -0.88
N VAL A 186 4.57 -6.66 -0.28
CA VAL A 186 3.54 -5.68 0.08
C VAL A 186 2.94 -6.06 1.43
N THR A 187 2.64 -5.08 2.27
CA THR A 187 1.87 -5.26 3.49
C THR A 187 0.38 -5.17 3.19
N ILE A 188 -0.40 -6.16 3.66
CA ILE A 188 -1.85 -6.21 3.51
C ILE A 188 -2.51 -5.89 4.85
N ILE A 189 -3.42 -4.91 4.83
CA ILE A 189 -4.24 -4.53 5.98
C ILE A 189 -5.67 -5.07 5.84
N PRO A 190 -6.35 -5.43 6.96
CA PRO A 190 -7.61 -6.19 6.92
C PRO A 190 -8.83 -5.40 6.47
N GLY A 191 -8.67 -4.10 6.23
CA GLY A 191 -9.84 -3.24 6.03
C GLY A 191 -10.61 -3.01 7.33
N ALA A 192 -11.93 -2.97 7.26
CA ALA A 192 -12.80 -2.52 8.36
C ALA A 192 -13.80 -3.60 8.81
N THR A 193 -13.48 -4.88 8.73
CA THR A 193 -14.32 -5.95 9.25
C THR A 193 -13.49 -7.10 9.80
N GLU A 194 -14.01 -7.77 10.81
CA GLU A 194 -13.41 -8.96 11.41
C GLU A 194 -13.28 -10.14 10.41
N PHE A 195 -13.96 -10.07 9.28
CA PHE A 195 -13.95 -11.07 8.21
C PHE A 195 -13.35 -10.55 6.90
N GLY A 196 -12.65 -9.41 6.92
CA GLY A 196 -12.02 -8.82 5.74
C GLY A 196 -10.99 -9.72 5.06
N TYR A 197 -10.42 -10.65 5.78
CA TYR A 197 -9.47 -11.64 5.29
C TYR A 197 -10.09 -12.95 4.81
N ASP A 198 -11.42 -13.13 4.91
CA ASP A 198 -12.06 -14.39 4.52
C ASP A 198 -12.24 -14.46 2.98
N PRO A 199 -11.65 -15.44 2.30
CA PRO A 199 -11.84 -15.64 0.87
C PRO A 199 -13.28 -16.07 0.48
N VAL A 200 -14.08 -16.48 1.47
CA VAL A 200 -15.46 -16.88 1.25
C VAL A 200 -16.40 -15.70 1.48
N PRO A 201 -17.32 -15.39 0.53
CA PRO A 201 -18.33 -14.38 0.75
C PRO A 201 -19.19 -14.69 1.99
N ARG A 202 -19.33 -13.70 2.88
CA ARG A 202 -20.10 -13.82 4.11
C ARG A 202 -21.26 -12.85 4.12
N VAL A 203 -22.35 -13.26 4.74
CA VAL A 203 -23.52 -12.42 4.95
C VAL A 203 -23.82 -12.32 6.44
N ARG A 204 -24.17 -11.11 6.88
CA ARG A 204 -24.60 -10.85 8.26
C ARG A 204 -26.12 -10.77 8.35
N VAL A 205 -26.66 -11.27 9.43
CA VAL A 205 -28.08 -11.14 9.78
C VAL A 205 -28.27 -9.75 10.39
N VAL A 206 -29.08 -8.89 9.75
CA VAL A 206 -29.39 -7.54 10.25
C VAL A 206 -30.76 -7.49 10.95
N ALA A 207 -31.68 -8.34 10.52
CA ALA A 207 -32.98 -8.57 11.16
C ALA A 207 -33.52 -9.95 10.77
N PRO A 208 -34.56 -10.48 11.46
CA PRO A 208 -35.18 -11.72 11.04
C PRO A 208 -35.59 -11.70 9.56
N GLY A 209 -35.01 -12.57 8.73
CA GLY A 209 -35.26 -12.64 7.31
C GLY A 209 -34.57 -11.56 6.46
N THR A 210 -33.73 -10.73 7.04
CA THR A 210 -32.96 -9.69 6.32
C THR A 210 -31.48 -9.89 6.55
N THR A 211 -30.72 -9.96 5.47
CA THR A 211 -29.28 -10.09 5.48
C THR A 211 -28.60 -8.94 4.72
N ALA A 212 -27.35 -8.68 5.03
CA ALA A 212 -26.49 -7.75 4.30
C ALA A 212 -25.12 -8.43 4.06
N SER A 213 -24.38 -7.94 3.10
CA SER A 213 -22.99 -8.39 2.89
C SER A 213 -22.13 -8.06 4.09
N GLU A 214 -21.19 -8.94 4.42
CA GLU A 214 -20.16 -8.72 5.44
C GLU A 214 -18.81 -8.38 4.81
N ASN A 215 -18.45 -9.09 3.74
CA ASN A 215 -17.15 -8.95 3.07
C ASN A 215 -17.22 -9.17 1.54
N ALA A 216 -18.32 -8.77 0.91
CA ALA A 216 -18.53 -8.92 -0.52
C ALA A 216 -19.33 -7.70 -1.04
N HIS A 217 -18.63 -6.61 -1.40
CA HIS A 217 -19.24 -5.31 -1.71
C HIS A 217 -19.22 -4.98 -3.20
N MET A 218 -18.39 -5.65 -4.02
CA MET A 218 -18.38 -5.50 -5.48
C MET A 218 -19.12 -6.60 -6.23
N SER A 219 -19.18 -7.79 -5.64
CA SER A 219 -19.90 -8.94 -6.18
C SER A 219 -20.57 -9.67 -5.02
N ALA A 220 -21.77 -10.20 -5.24
CA ALA A 220 -22.44 -11.02 -4.21
C ALA A 220 -21.80 -12.41 -4.04
N GLU A 221 -21.06 -12.88 -5.03
CA GLU A 221 -20.54 -14.26 -5.10
C GLU A 221 -19.01 -14.35 -4.88
N VAL A 222 -18.30 -13.20 -4.88
CA VAL A 222 -16.85 -13.15 -4.71
C VAL A 222 -16.53 -12.21 -3.56
N SER A 223 -15.71 -12.66 -2.61
CA SER A 223 -15.31 -11.83 -1.46
C SER A 223 -14.43 -10.65 -1.89
N ASP A 224 -14.47 -9.59 -1.10
CA ASP A 224 -13.59 -8.42 -1.27
C ASP A 224 -12.12 -8.82 -1.26
N TRP A 225 -11.73 -9.71 -0.35
CA TRP A 225 -10.40 -10.29 -0.30
C TRP A 225 -9.96 -10.86 -1.64
N THR A 226 -10.78 -11.75 -2.22
CA THR A 226 -10.43 -12.43 -3.47
C THR A 226 -10.24 -11.43 -4.60
N LEU A 227 -11.16 -10.46 -4.74
CA LEU A 227 -11.06 -9.41 -5.78
C LEU A 227 -9.84 -8.52 -5.60
N SER A 228 -9.55 -8.13 -4.36
CA SER A 228 -8.42 -7.27 -4.02
C SER A 228 -7.08 -7.96 -4.27
N ILE A 229 -6.93 -9.21 -3.83
CA ILE A 229 -5.67 -9.96 -4.02
C ILE A 229 -5.47 -10.35 -5.49
N ASP A 230 -6.53 -10.68 -6.21
CA ASP A 230 -6.47 -10.91 -7.67
C ASP A 230 -5.94 -9.67 -8.41
N GLU A 231 -6.35 -8.47 -7.98
CA GLU A 231 -5.85 -7.23 -8.56
C GLU A 231 -4.37 -7.01 -8.23
N LEU A 232 -3.98 -7.15 -6.95
CA LEU A 232 -2.59 -7.01 -6.52
C LEU A 232 -1.64 -7.92 -7.30
N VAL A 233 -1.98 -9.21 -7.39
CA VAL A 233 -1.15 -10.21 -8.11
C VAL A 233 -1.10 -9.91 -9.61
N ALA A 234 -2.20 -9.45 -10.20
CA ALA A 234 -2.23 -9.11 -11.61
C ALA A 234 -1.37 -7.87 -11.93
N LEU A 235 -1.38 -6.85 -11.07
CA LEU A 235 -0.63 -5.62 -11.28
C LEU A 235 0.86 -5.76 -10.96
N CYS A 236 1.22 -6.61 -10.00
CA CYS A 236 2.60 -6.80 -9.54
C CYS A 236 3.14 -8.18 -9.97
N PRO A 237 3.63 -8.32 -11.21
CA PRO A 237 3.97 -9.64 -11.78
C PRO A 237 5.14 -10.33 -11.06
N ASN A 238 5.95 -9.60 -10.32
CA ASN A 238 7.09 -10.13 -9.57
C ASN A 238 6.83 -10.16 -8.05
N LEU A 239 5.57 -10.04 -7.62
CA LEU A 239 5.21 -10.17 -6.22
C LEU A 239 5.54 -11.57 -5.69
N GLU A 240 6.33 -11.64 -4.65
CA GLU A 240 6.79 -12.90 -4.04
C GLU A 240 6.25 -13.09 -2.62
N ARG A 241 6.06 -11.97 -1.90
CA ARG A 241 5.78 -11.97 -0.47
C ARG A 241 4.71 -10.98 -0.09
N VAL A 242 3.99 -11.31 0.97
CA VAL A 242 3.04 -10.41 1.60
C VAL A 242 3.24 -10.42 3.11
N SER A 243 3.10 -9.26 3.75
CA SER A 243 3.01 -9.12 5.20
C SER A 243 1.54 -8.97 5.58
N LEU A 244 0.99 -9.94 6.32
CA LEU A 244 -0.41 -9.97 6.72
C LEU A 244 -0.56 -9.38 8.13
N VAL A 245 -1.20 -8.23 8.23
CA VAL A 245 -1.39 -7.52 9.50
C VAL A 245 -2.54 -8.10 10.30
N VAL A 246 -2.30 -8.40 11.57
CA VAL A 246 -3.31 -8.78 12.56
C VAL A 246 -3.16 -7.90 13.80
N ALA A 247 -4.24 -7.48 14.44
CA ALA A 247 -4.14 -6.48 15.50
C ALA A 247 -4.96 -6.83 16.74
N TRP A 248 -4.33 -6.60 17.92
CA TRP A 248 -5.04 -6.47 19.20
C TRP A 248 -4.98 -5.02 19.69
N PHE A 249 -5.86 -4.69 20.62
CA PHE A 249 -6.06 -3.32 21.08
C PHE A 249 -5.52 -3.11 22.49
N GLY A 250 -4.64 -2.10 22.63
CA GLY A 250 -4.18 -1.57 23.91
C GLY A 250 -5.11 -0.48 24.41
N ASP A 251 -5.25 -0.38 25.72
CA ASP A 251 -6.22 0.51 26.38
C ASP A 251 -5.58 1.59 27.26
N ASP A 252 -4.25 1.66 27.38
CA ASP A 252 -3.53 2.62 28.22
C ASP A 252 -2.09 2.81 27.74
N LEU A 253 -1.58 4.03 27.72
CA LEU A 253 -0.16 4.32 27.39
C LEU A 253 0.80 3.94 28.50
N ARG A 254 0.31 3.78 29.74
CA ARG A 254 1.12 3.35 30.88
C ARG A 254 1.31 1.84 30.85
N CYS A 255 2.49 1.36 30.54
CA CYS A 255 2.75 -0.06 30.32
C CYS A 255 2.38 -0.95 31.52
N GLY A 256 2.51 -0.45 32.75
CA GLY A 256 2.06 -1.17 33.94
C GLY A 256 0.54 -1.35 34.08
N GLN A 257 -0.26 -0.65 33.27
CA GLN A 257 -1.72 -0.68 33.26
C GLN A 257 -2.29 -1.22 31.97
N CYS A 258 -1.60 -1.12 30.86
CA CYS A 258 -2.04 -1.51 29.53
C CYS A 258 -2.45 -2.98 29.47
N ARG A 259 -3.60 -3.26 28.88
CA ARG A 259 -4.07 -4.61 28.55
C ARG A 259 -4.25 -4.70 27.05
N LEU A 260 -3.74 -5.78 26.49
CA LEU A 260 -3.87 -6.06 25.06
C LEU A 260 -4.93 -7.12 24.84
N ARG A 261 -6.00 -6.77 24.10
CA ARG A 261 -7.12 -7.67 23.85
C ARG A 261 -7.56 -7.63 22.40
N PRO A 262 -8.02 -8.76 21.85
CA PRO A 262 -8.82 -8.70 20.64
C PRO A 262 -10.17 -8.01 20.97
N LYS A 263 -10.67 -7.20 20.06
CA LYS A 263 -11.95 -6.52 20.18
C LYS A 263 -12.79 -6.75 18.91
N VAL A 264 -14.09 -6.55 19.06
CA VAL A 264 -15.06 -6.64 17.97
C VAL A 264 -15.65 -5.28 17.65
N GLU A 265 -16.11 -5.11 16.42
CA GLU A 265 -16.80 -3.90 15.99
C GLU A 265 -18.20 -3.78 16.62
N ALA A 266 -18.87 -4.92 16.77
CA ALA A 266 -20.20 -4.98 17.37
C ALA A 266 -20.37 -6.24 18.23
N ALA A 267 -20.95 -6.12 19.44
CA ALA A 267 -21.16 -7.24 20.35
C ALA A 267 -22.16 -8.25 19.80
N ALA A 268 -23.23 -7.78 19.15
CA ALA A 268 -24.30 -8.61 18.61
C ALA A 268 -24.23 -8.60 17.07
N ARG A 269 -23.37 -9.45 16.50
CA ARG A 269 -23.29 -9.67 15.07
C ARG A 269 -23.29 -11.16 14.79
N SER A 270 -24.21 -11.64 13.95
CA SER A 270 -24.26 -13.02 13.48
C SER A 270 -23.89 -13.05 12.01
N VAL A 271 -22.88 -13.82 11.67
CA VAL A 271 -22.39 -14.01 10.30
C VAL A 271 -22.65 -15.45 9.87
N SER A 272 -23.15 -15.64 8.66
CA SER A 272 -23.53 -16.96 8.17
C SER A 272 -22.30 -17.82 7.90
N GLY A 273 -22.32 -19.03 8.45
CA GLY A 273 -21.34 -20.09 8.16
C GLY A 273 -19.98 -19.92 8.86
N THR A 274 -19.85 -18.95 9.77
CA THR A 274 -18.64 -18.76 10.59
C THR A 274 -18.97 -17.96 11.84
N ASP A 275 -18.27 -18.26 12.93
CA ASP A 275 -18.31 -17.48 14.16
C ASP A 275 -17.00 -16.70 14.30
N TRP A 276 -17.07 -15.59 15.03
CA TRP A 276 -15.86 -14.87 15.39
C TRP A 276 -15.27 -15.46 16.67
N ASP A 277 -14.05 -15.92 16.58
CA ASP A 277 -13.23 -16.36 17.71
C ASP A 277 -11.80 -15.87 17.51
N VAL A 278 -11.17 -15.39 18.58
CA VAL A 278 -9.74 -15.00 18.59
C VAL A 278 -9.13 -15.44 19.91
N ALA A 279 -8.12 -16.27 19.84
CA ALA A 279 -7.40 -16.78 21.03
C ALA A 279 -8.32 -17.46 22.06
N GLY A 280 -9.39 -18.12 21.58
CA GLY A 280 -10.40 -18.77 22.42
C GLY A 280 -11.38 -17.80 23.08
N LEU A 281 -11.42 -16.53 22.66
CA LEU A 281 -12.40 -15.54 23.08
C LEU A 281 -13.52 -15.47 22.06
N ALA A 282 -14.73 -15.84 22.48
CA ALA A 282 -15.93 -15.71 21.64
C ALA A 282 -16.44 -14.26 21.59
N ARG A 283 -17.20 -13.92 20.55
CA ARG A 283 -17.73 -12.56 20.33
C ARG A 283 -18.49 -12.00 21.53
N GLU A 284 -19.30 -12.84 22.19
CA GLU A 284 -20.15 -12.44 23.33
C GLU A 284 -19.33 -12.01 24.55
N GLU A 285 -18.09 -12.48 24.66
CA GLU A 285 -17.15 -12.18 25.74
C GLU A 285 -16.19 -11.04 25.36
N ALA A 286 -16.12 -10.70 24.07
CA ALA A 286 -15.22 -9.70 23.55
C ALA A 286 -15.67 -8.28 23.86
N GLN A 287 -14.71 -7.40 24.10
CA GLN A 287 -14.98 -5.97 24.19
C GLN A 287 -15.23 -5.40 22.80
N VAL A 288 -16.14 -4.42 22.72
CA VAL A 288 -16.36 -3.64 21.51
C VAL A 288 -15.30 -2.54 21.43
N VAL A 289 -14.82 -2.21 20.23
CA VAL A 289 -13.97 -1.04 19.99
C VAL A 289 -14.72 0.23 20.39
N SER A 290 -13.97 1.28 20.71
CA SER A 290 -14.57 2.56 21.07
C SER A 290 -15.30 3.20 19.89
N VAL A 291 -16.09 4.22 20.18
CA VAL A 291 -16.88 4.96 19.17
C VAL A 291 -16.18 6.28 18.85
N HIS A 292 -16.04 6.58 17.56
CA HIS A 292 -15.59 7.86 17.04
C HIS A 292 -16.61 8.37 16.02
N GLU A 293 -17.05 9.61 16.16
CA GLU A 293 -18.04 10.26 15.26
C GLU A 293 -19.32 9.42 14.99
N GLY A 294 -19.76 8.66 15.99
CA GLY A 294 -20.99 7.87 15.90
C GLY A 294 -20.85 6.48 15.29
N GLY A 295 -19.65 6.09 14.86
CA GLY A 295 -19.32 4.77 14.35
C GLY A 295 -18.19 4.10 15.15
N PRO A 296 -17.87 2.82 14.89
CA PRO A 296 -16.74 2.15 15.50
C PRO A 296 -15.42 2.81 15.05
N ALA A 297 -14.50 3.04 16.01
CA ALA A 297 -13.22 3.66 15.72
C ALA A 297 -12.25 2.76 14.90
N TYR A 298 -12.50 1.45 14.94
CA TYR A 298 -11.70 0.42 14.25
C TYR A 298 -12.63 -0.71 13.77
N GLY A 299 -12.19 -1.50 12.82
CA GLY A 299 -12.92 -2.63 12.26
C GLY A 299 -12.89 -3.92 13.09
N GLY A 300 -12.33 -3.90 14.29
CA GLY A 300 -12.16 -5.07 15.13
C GLY A 300 -10.96 -5.94 14.74
N THR A 301 -10.71 -6.98 15.52
CA THR A 301 -9.66 -7.98 15.27
C THR A 301 -10.16 -8.99 14.24
N PRO A 302 -9.41 -9.29 13.17
CA PRO A 302 -9.74 -10.38 12.25
C PRO A 302 -9.89 -11.71 13.00
N SER A 303 -10.93 -12.50 12.66
CA SER A 303 -11.13 -13.80 13.28
C SER A 303 -9.98 -14.77 12.95
N ASP A 304 -9.65 -15.68 13.86
CA ASP A 304 -8.60 -16.67 13.65
C ASP A 304 -8.86 -17.52 12.40
N ALA A 305 -10.12 -17.86 12.15
CA ALA A 305 -10.52 -18.59 10.96
C ALA A 305 -10.26 -17.81 9.65
N ALA A 306 -10.57 -16.50 9.64
CA ALA A 306 -10.33 -15.65 8.48
C ALA A 306 -8.82 -15.47 8.22
N VAL A 307 -8.01 -15.29 9.26
CA VAL A 307 -6.54 -15.20 9.14
C VAL A 307 -5.96 -16.51 8.59
N ALA A 308 -6.39 -17.66 9.12
CA ALA A 308 -5.93 -18.95 8.64
C ALA A 308 -6.32 -19.19 7.16
N ALA A 309 -7.54 -18.80 6.77
CA ALA A 309 -8.01 -18.90 5.39
C ALA A 309 -7.22 -17.99 4.45
N ALA A 310 -6.90 -16.75 4.86
CA ALA A 310 -6.04 -15.85 4.10
C ALA A 310 -4.63 -16.41 3.90
N ILE A 311 -4.02 -16.96 4.95
CA ILE A 311 -2.70 -17.61 4.85
C ILE A 311 -2.75 -18.76 3.83
N ALA A 312 -3.81 -19.57 3.86
CA ALA A 312 -3.98 -20.68 2.92
C ALA A 312 -4.16 -20.20 1.47
N ASP A 313 -4.98 -19.17 1.24
CA ASP A 313 -5.20 -18.57 -0.08
C ASP A 313 -3.93 -17.96 -0.66
N LEU A 314 -3.20 -17.17 0.13
CA LEU A 314 -1.93 -16.57 -0.30
C LEU A 314 -0.89 -17.63 -0.68
N LYS A 315 -0.77 -18.70 0.12
CA LYS A 315 0.11 -19.83 -0.19
C LYS A 315 -0.33 -20.57 -1.46
N ALA A 316 -1.63 -20.74 -1.68
CA ALA A 316 -2.17 -21.34 -2.90
C ALA A 316 -1.85 -20.52 -4.15
N ARG A 317 -1.72 -19.20 -4.01
CA ARG A 317 -1.27 -18.28 -5.06
C ARG A 317 0.26 -18.28 -5.26
N GLY A 318 1.00 -19.03 -4.46
CA GLY A 318 2.47 -19.10 -4.52
C GLY A 318 3.18 -17.96 -3.77
N LEU A 319 2.47 -17.19 -2.95
CA LEU A 319 3.04 -16.09 -2.17
C LEU A 319 3.56 -16.57 -0.82
N ALA A 320 4.74 -16.11 -0.44
CA ALA A 320 5.31 -16.31 0.87
C ALA A 320 4.67 -15.32 1.87
N VAL A 321 4.23 -15.82 3.02
CA VAL A 321 3.49 -15.03 4.01
C VAL A 321 4.38 -14.66 5.17
N THR A 322 4.45 -13.37 5.52
CA THR A 322 4.90 -12.84 6.79
C THR A 322 3.69 -12.51 7.65
N LEU A 323 3.60 -13.03 8.87
CA LEU A 323 2.51 -12.66 9.78
C LEU A 323 3.00 -11.57 10.73
N THR A 324 2.22 -10.48 10.82
CA THR A 324 2.62 -9.25 11.52
C THR A 324 1.59 -8.86 12.57
N PRO A 325 1.74 -9.33 13.83
CA PRO A 325 0.93 -8.86 14.93
C PRO A 325 1.23 -7.41 15.30
N LEU A 326 0.22 -6.54 15.25
CA LEU A 326 0.30 -5.13 15.61
C LEU A 326 -0.50 -4.82 16.88
N VAL A 327 -0.05 -3.86 17.64
CA VAL A 327 -0.82 -3.22 18.71
C VAL A 327 -1.45 -1.95 18.16
N LEU A 328 -2.78 -1.85 18.23
CA LEU A 328 -3.53 -0.62 17.98
C LEU A 328 -4.00 -0.06 19.32
N MET A 329 -3.97 1.28 19.49
CA MET A 329 -4.34 1.90 20.75
C MET A 329 -5.80 2.40 20.68
N ASP A 330 -6.70 1.70 21.39
CA ASP A 330 -8.10 2.09 21.49
C ASP A 330 -8.34 2.89 22.77
N VAL A 331 -7.76 4.08 22.80
CA VAL A 331 -7.90 5.09 23.85
C VAL A 331 -8.76 6.22 23.30
N PRO A 332 -10.07 6.28 23.62
CA PRO A 332 -10.96 7.26 22.99
C PRO A 332 -10.75 8.68 23.54
N ALA A 333 -11.19 9.67 22.78
CA ALA A 333 -11.28 11.04 23.26
C ALA A 333 -12.15 11.14 24.52
N GLY A 334 -11.82 12.06 25.44
CA GLY A 334 -12.56 12.22 26.70
C GLY A 334 -12.30 11.13 27.75
N ASN A 335 -11.27 10.31 27.57
CA ASN A 335 -10.81 9.37 28.59
C ASN A 335 -10.34 10.10 29.86
N ALA A 336 -10.25 9.40 30.96
CA ALA A 336 -9.77 9.91 32.27
C ALA A 336 -8.44 9.22 32.66
N LEU A 337 -7.67 8.71 31.72
CA LEU A 337 -6.40 8.03 31.93
C LEU A 337 -5.28 9.07 32.09
N PRO A 338 -4.53 9.06 33.20
CA PRO A 338 -3.39 9.98 33.37
C PRO A 338 -2.38 9.81 32.22
N ASP A 339 -1.93 10.92 31.63
CA ASP A 339 -0.92 10.92 30.58
C ASP A 339 0.48 10.70 31.22
N PRO A 340 1.20 9.61 30.89
CA PRO A 340 2.53 9.37 31.41
C PRO A 340 3.56 10.43 31.05
N TYR A 341 3.32 11.18 29.97
CA TYR A 341 4.19 12.26 29.53
C TYR A 341 3.96 13.61 30.25
N GLY A 342 3.08 13.60 31.28
CA GLY A 342 2.84 14.78 32.10
C GLY A 342 1.92 15.83 31.49
N GLY A 343 1.29 15.51 30.36
CA GLY A 343 0.46 16.44 29.59
C GLY A 343 -0.92 16.71 30.15
N GLY A 344 -1.38 16.00 31.21
CA GLY A 344 -2.71 16.26 31.78
C GLY A 344 -3.39 15.06 32.42
N ALA A 345 -4.70 15.24 32.72
CA ALA A 345 -5.55 14.22 33.34
C ALA A 345 -6.13 13.21 32.35
N ALA A 346 -5.86 13.36 31.04
CA ALA A 346 -6.33 12.50 29.99
C ALA A 346 -5.20 12.20 29.00
N GLN A 347 -5.11 10.98 28.54
CA GLN A 347 -4.21 10.58 27.45
C GLN A 347 -4.73 11.11 26.10
N PRO A 348 -3.84 11.35 25.11
CA PRO A 348 -4.27 11.72 23.78
C PRO A 348 -5.13 10.61 23.15
N ALA A 349 -6.08 11.01 22.27
CA ALA A 349 -6.99 10.07 21.64
C ALA A 349 -6.28 9.23 20.58
N TYR A 350 -6.53 7.93 20.58
CA TYR A 350 -6.00 6.97 19.59
C TYR A 350 -4.51 7.14 19.31
N PRO A 351 -3.66 7.13 20.36
CA PRO A 351 -2.24 7.42 20.20
C PRO A 351 -1.52 6.27 19.49
N TRP A 352 -0.38 6.58 18.91
CA TRP A 352 0.51 5.58 18.33
C TRP A 352 1.09 4.65 19.40
N ARG A 353 1.18 3.34 19.10
CA ARG A 353 1.73 2.30 19.99
C ARG A 353 3.14 2.60 20.51
N GLY A 354 3.95 3.31 19.71
CA GLY A 354 5.29 3.72 20.08
C GLY A 354 5.36 4.67 21.28
N ARG A 355 4.21 5.17 21.75
CA ARG A 355 4.09 5.99 22.97
C ARG A 355 3.80 5.19 24.25
N ILE A 356 3.60 3.88 24.17
CA ILE A 356 3.47 3.05 25.39
C ILE A 356 4.79 3.11 26.16
N THR A 357 4.74 3.52 27.45
CA THR A 357 5.96 3.75 28.26
C THR A 357 5.70 3.49 29.75
N CYS A 358 6.73 3.63 30.58
CA CYS A 358 6.57 3.62 32.03
C CYS A 358 5.84 4.88 32.54
N ASP A 359 5.31 4.82 33.74
CA ASP A 359 4.55 5.92 34.32
C ASP A 359 5.21 6.40 35.65
N PRO A 360 5.61 7.67 35.73
CA PRO A 360 5.76 8.65 34.65
C PRO A 360 6.83 8.28 33.60
N ALA A 361 6.71 8.84 32.37
CA ALA A 361 7.62 8.58 31.26
C ALA A 361 9.06 9.01 31.57
N PRO A 362 10.08 8.47 30.84
CA PRO A 362 11.45 8.96 30.93
C PRO A 362 11.52 10.50 30.72
N GLY A 363 12.32 11.19 31.50
CA GLY A 363 12.42 12.65 31.45
C GLY A 363 11.35 13.40 32.26
N VAL A 364 10.26 12.76 32.67
CA VAL A 364 9.21 13.35 33.51
C VAL A 364 9.58 13.23 35.00
N ALA A 365 9.26 14.25 35.77
CA ALA A 365 9.56 14.25 37.21
C ALA A 365 8.91 13.05 37.94
N GLY A 366 9.68 12.31 38.74
CA GLY A 366 9.22 11.14 39.43
C GLY A 366 9.23 9.83 38.62
N THR A 367 9.77 9.88 37.40
CA THR A 367 9.90 8.71 36.54
C THR A 367 10.59 7.54 37.23
N PRO A 368 10.07 6.28 37.07
CA PRO A 368 10.78 5.09 37.50
C PRO A 368 11.91 4.66 36.57
N ASP A 369 12.07 5.32 35.41
CA ASP A 369 13.14 4.99 34.47
C ASP A 369 14.51 4.89 35.18
N ARG A 370 15.36 3.99 34.73
CA ARG A 370 16.63 3.61 35.36
C ARG A 370 16.50 2.89 36.72
N THR A 371 15.32 2.37 37.04
CA THR A 371 15.09 1.63 38.30
C THR A 371 14.40 0.28 38.08
N ALA A 372 14.48 -0.60 39.09
CA ALA A 372 13.72 -1.83 39.07
C ALA A 372 12.20 -1.66 39.02
N ALA A 373 11.67 -0.49 39.39
CA ALA A 373 10.23 -0.21 39.28
C ALA A 373 9.80 -0.06 37.82
N ALA A 374 10.61 0.52 36.96
CA ALA A 374 10.35 0.55 35.50
C ALA A 374 10.37 -0.87 34.91
N ALA A 375 11.35 -1.68 35.29
CA ALA A 375 11.40 -3.08 34.85
C ALA A 375 10.15 -3.86 35.28
N ALA A 376 9.62 -3.61 36.47
CA ALA A 376 8.38 -4.23 36.96
C ALA A 376 7.13 -3.80 36.13
N GLN A 377 7.06 -2.53 35.72
CA GLN A 377 5.99 -2.06 34.85
C GLN A 377 6.07 -2.70 33.45
N VAL A 378 7.26 -2.80 32.87
CA VAL A 378 7.51 -3.51 31.62
C VAL A 378 7.13 -4.98 31.72
N ALA A 379 7.53 -5.66 32.81
CA ALA A 379 7.18 -7.06 33.05
C ALA A 379 5.65 -7.27 33.14
N THR A 380 4.93 -6.27 33.65
CA THR A 380 3.45 -6.31 33.70
C THR A 380 2.84 -6.22 32.28
N PHE A 381 3.38 -5.39 31.41
CA PHE A 381 2.95 -5.28 30.01
C PHE A 381 3.24 -6.57 29.23
N VAL A 382 4.46 -7.06 29.34
CA VAL A 382 4.88 -8.31 28.68
C VAL A 382 3.99 -9.47 29.15
N GLY A 383 3.78 -9.58 30.44
CA GLY A 383 2.96 -10.60 31.07
C GLY A 383 3.55 -11.99 31.02
N THR A 384 2.74 -12.99 31.36
CA THR A 384 3.13 -14.41 31.40
C THR A 384 2.53 -15.23 30.23
N GLY A 385 1.65 -14.63 29.43
CA GLY A 385 0.89 -15.30 28.39
C GLY A 385 -0.42 -15.93 28.86
N SER A 386 -0.69 -15.88 30.19
CA SER A 386 -1.97 -16.37 30.74
C SER A 386 -3.04 -15.27 30.87
N GLY A 387 -2.62 -14.01 30.92
CA GLY A 387 -3.48 -12.83 30.90
C GLY A 387 -3.74 -12.28 29.49
N TRP A 388 -4.41 -11.14 29.44
CA TRP A 388 -4.51 -10.33 28.24
C TRP A 388 -3.30 -9.40 28.18
N ASP A 389 -2.18 -9.94 27.71
CA ASP A 389 -0.86 -9.34 27.72
C ASP A 389 -0.16 -9.48 26.37
N TYR A 390 0.98 -8.82 26.22
CA TYR A 390 1.75 -8.81 24.99
C TYR A 390 2.23 -10.20 24.58
N ARG A 391 2.72 -10.98 25.56
CA ARG A 391 3.20 -12.34 25.32
C ARG A 391 2.08 -13.23 24.80
N ARG A 392 0.88 -13.15 25.34
CA ARG A 392 -0.28 -13.93 24.86
C ARG A 392 -0.60 -13.61 23.40
N MET A 393 -0.62 -12.33 23.03
CA MET A 393 -0.88 -11.92 21.65
C MET A 393 0.12 -12.56 20.69
N VAL A 394 1.41 -12.40 20.96
CA VAL A 394 2.47 -12.86 20.05
C VAL A 394 2.48 -14.40 19.95
N LEU A 395 2.38 -15.11 21.10
CA LEU A 395 2.38 -16.57 21.10
C LEU A 395 1.11 -17.16 20.47
N HIS A 396 -0.04 -16.52 20.63
CA HIS A 396 -1.28 -16.92 19.95
C HIS A 396 -1.10 -16.90 18.43
N TYR A 397 -0.60 -15.81 17.86
CA TYR A 397 -0.41 -15.72 16.43
C TYR A 397 0.74 -16.61 15.93
N ALA A 398 1.77 -16.87 16.73
CA ALA A 398 2.79 -17.87 16.41
C ALA A 398 2.16 -19.28 16.30
N GLN A 399 1.27 -19.63 17.23
CA GLN A 399 0.53 -20.90 17.20
C GLN A 399 -0.40 -20.98 16.00
N LEU A 400 -1.13 -19.91 15.68
CA LEU A 400 -2.00 -19.82 14.51
C LEU A 400 -1.19 -19.99 13.21
N ALA A 401 -0.05 -19.31 13.09
CA ALA A 401 0.85 -19.47 11.95
C ALA A 401 1.32 -20.92 11.78
N ALA A 402 1.74 -21.57 12.88
CA ALA A 402 2.16 -22.98 12.86
C ALA A 402 0.99 -23.91 12.49
N ALA A 403 -0.20 -23.69 13.05
CA ALA A 403 -1.42 -24.46 12.74
C ALA A 403 -1.88 -24.29 11.30
N SER A 404 -1.60 -23.14 10.66
CA SER A 404 -1.89 -22.86 9.24
C SER A 404 -0.84 -23.45 8.28
N GLY A 405 -0.02 -24.37 8.75
CA GLY A 405 1.03 -25.03 7.97
C GLY A 405 2.30 -24.20 7.81
N GLY A 406 2.57 -23.28 8.75
CA GLY A 406 3.74 -22.41 8.80
C GLY A 406 3.64 -21.18 7.89
N VAL A 407 4.48 -20.19 8.18
CA VAL A 407 4.65 -18.95 7.40
C VAL A 407 6.13 -18.75 7.08
N ASP A 408 6.45 -17.94 6.07
CA ASP A 408 7.82 -17.61 5.66
C ASP A 408 8.55 -16.78 6.73
N ALA A 409 7.85 -15.80 7.30
CA ALA A 409 8.40 -14.99 8.38
C ALA A 409 7.33 -14.60 9.42
N PHE A 410 7.78 -14.23 10.60
CA PHE A 410 6.94 -13.77 11.70
C PHE A 410 7.58 -12.56 12.38
N ILE A 411 6.82 -11.50 12.58
CA ILE A 411 7.27 -10.28 13.25
C ILE A 411 6.81 -10.33 14.70
N ILE A 412 7.79 -10.32 15.63
CA ILE A 412 7.51 -10.48 17.07
C ILE A 412 6.99 -9.18 17.74
N GLY A 413 6.98 -8.07 17.02
CA GLY A 413 6.50 -6.78 17.46
C GLY A 413 6.92 -5.67 16.49
N SER A 414 6.23 -4.53 16.52
CA SER A 414 6.48 -3.40 15.64
C SER A 414 6.37 -2.10 16.42
N GLU A 415 7.38 -1.21 16.24
CA GLU A 415 7.39 0.19 16.67
C GLU A 415 7.02 0.43 18.15
N LEU A 416 7.52 -0.38 19.06
CA LEU A 416 7.29 -0.21 20.50
C LEU A 416 8.40 0.65 21.15
N ARG A 417 8.78 1.72 20.47
CA ARG A 417 9.90 2.60 20.82
C ARG A 417 9.88 3.09 22.27
N GLY A 418 8.70 3.51 22.76
CA GLY A 418 8.55 3.97 24.15
C GLY A 418 8.83 2.90 25.20
N LEU A 419 8.71 1.61 24.84
CA LEU A 419 9.04 0.47 25.69
C LEU A 419 10.50 0.04 25.56
N THR A 420 11.04 -0.03 24.34
CA THR A 420 12.42 -0.48 24.09
C THR A 420 13.45 0.45 24.69
N THR A 421 13.08 1.75 24.87
CA THR A 421 13.96 2.77 25.44
C THR A 421 13.87 2.91 26.95
N ILE A 422 12.97 2.19 27.65
CA ILE A 422 12.91 2.16 29.12
C ILE A 422 14.15 1.47 29.70
N ARG A 423 14.79 2.15 30.67
CA ARG A 423 15.95 1.63 31.40
C ARG A 423 15.51 1.02 32.74
N GLY A 424 15.80 -0.27 32.97
CA GLY A 424 15.36 -1.00 34.16
C GLY A 424 16.31 -0.97 35.36
N GLY A 425 17.44 -0.27 35.23
CA GLY A 425 18.53 -0.21 36.22
C GLY A 425 19.77 0.28 35.50
N ALA A 426 20.95 0.12 36.13
CA ALA A 426 22.20 0.46 35.46
C ALA A 426 22.31 -0.39 34.17
N ASP A 427 22.22 0.27 33.01
CA ASP A 427 22.49 -0.25 31.68
C ASP A 427 21.56 -1.34 31.11
N GLY A 428 20.42 -1.62 31.77
CA GLY A 428 19.49 -2.65 31.30
C GLY A 428 18.27 -2.09 30.58
N PHE A 429 17.87 -2.70 29.44
CA PHE A 429 16.64 -2.43 28.71
C PHE A 429 15.66 -3.61 28.86
N PRO A 430 14.74 -3.58 29.85
CA PRO A 430 13.95 -4.75 30.25
C PRO A 430 13.02 -5.25 29.13
N PHE A 431 12.50 -4.36 28.28
CA PHE A 431 11.65 -4.79 27.18
C PHE A 431 12.45 -5.44 26.07
N VAL A 432 13.67 -4.97 25.78
CA VAL A 432 14.58 -5.62 24.83
C VAL A 432 14.94 -7.03 25.29
N ALA A 433 15.25 -7.19 26.58
CA ALA A 433 15.50 -8.52 27.16
C ALA A 433 14.26 -9.44 27.07
N ALA A 434 13.07 -8.89 27.25
CA ALA A 434 11.82 -9.64 27.09
C ALA A 434 11.57 -10.05 25.63
N LEU A 435 11.90 -9.17 24.65
CA LEU A 435 11.80 -9.49 23.21
C LEU A 435 12.77 -10.63 22.82
N VAL A 436 14.00 -10.64 23.35
CA VAL A 436 14.96 -11.74 23.14
C VAL A 436 14.39 -13.06 23.67
N ALA A 437 13.84 -13.05 24.88
CA ALA A 437 13.21 -14.26 25.45
C ALA A 437 11.97 -14.69 24.65
N LEU A 438 11.16 -13.73 24.20
CA LEU A 438 9.97 -13.99 23.39
C LEU A 438 10.33 -14.56 22.01
N ALA A 439 11.41 -14.11 21.38
CA ALA A 439 11.90 -14.67 20.13
C ALA A 439 12.22 -16.16 20.26
N ALA A 440 12.86 -16.58 21.35
CA ALA A 440 13.12 -18.00 21.62
C ALA A 440 11.83 -18.81 21.79
N ASP A 441 10.82 -18.26 22.49
CA ASP A 441 9.54 -18.94 22.66
C ASP A 441 8.76 -19.05 21.32
N VAL A 442 8.77 -18.00 20.51
CA VAL A 442 8.18 -18.02 19.16
C VAL A 442 8.90 -19.02 18.29
N ARG A 443 10.24 -19.03 18.31
CA ARG A 443 11.07 -20.00 17.57
C ARG A 443 10.71 -21.44 17.92
N ALA A 444 10.47 -21.74 19.20
CA ALA A 444 10.05 -23.07 19.63
C ALA A 444 8.69 -23.49 19.05
N ILE A 445 7.82 -22.56 18.73
CA ILE A 445 6.49 -22.80 18.12
C ILE A 445 6.59 -22.91 16.61
N VAL A 446 7.18 -21.92 15.94
CA VAL A 446 7.14 -21.81 14.47
C VAL A 446 8.26 -22.61 13.79
N GLY A 447 9.27 -23.03 14.53
CA GLY A 447 10.41 -23.81 14.02
C GLY A 447 11.44 -22.97 13.27
N ALA A 448 12.53 -23.63 12.84
CA ALA A 448 13.68 -22.97 12.22
C ALA A 448 13.45 -22.51 10.77
N ALA A 449 12.40 -22.99 10.11
CA ALA A 449 12.08 -22.61 8.74
C ALA A 449 11.46 -21.20 8.64
N THR A 450 10.75 -20.75 9.66
CA THR A 450 10.16 -19.42 9.73
C THR A 450 11.20 -18.39 10.18
N ARG A 451 11.37 -17.32 9.43
CA ARG A 451 12.27 -16.21 9.80
C ARG A 451 11.64 -15.32 10.84
N LEU A 452 12.41 -14.84 11.81
CA LEU A 452 11.93 -13.96 12.88
C LEU A 452 12.63 -12.61 12.83
N THR A 453 11.88 -11.55 13.05
CA THR A 453 12.42 -10.21 13.28
C THR A 453 11.49 -9.38 14.17
N TYR A 454 11.99 -8.25 14.66
CA TYR A 454 11.25 -7.15 15.24
C TYR A 454 11.25 -6.00 14.21
N ALA A 455 10.13 -5.33 13.99
CA ALA A 455 10.01 -4.20 13.11
C ALA A 455 10.23 -2.91 13.90
N ALA A 456 11.45 -2.39 13.90
CA ALA A 456 11.79 -1.16 14.61
C ALA A 456 11.39 0.06 13.80
N ASP A 457 10.82 1.07 14.45
CA ASP A 457 10.65 2.40 13.86
C ASP A 457 11.99 2.92 13.31
N TRP A 458 11.95 3.66 12.20
CA TRP A 458 13.16 4.22 11.57
C TRP A 458 13.99 5.11 12.49
N SER A 459 13.38 5.69 13.52
CA SER A 459 14.04 6.49 14.55
C SER A 459 14.54 5.65 15.75
N GLU A 460 14.26 4.34 15.77
CA GLU A 460 14.54 3.42 16.88
C GLU A 460 15.70 2.47 16.56
N TYR A 461 15.74 1.90 15.33
CA TYR A 461 16.63 0.78 14.98
C TYR A 461 18.12 1.06 15.23
N SER A 462 18.56 2.30 15.01
CA SER A 462 19.97 2.69 15.03
C SER A 462 20.52 3.04 16.41
N GLY A 463 19.66 2.98 17.44
CA GLY A 463 20.03 3.29 18.82
C GLY A 463 19.27 4.46 19.42
N TYR A 464 19.32 4.57 20.72
CA TYR A 464 18.59 5.52 21.56
C TYR A 464 19.47 6.73 21.98
N GLN A 465 18.96 7.93 21.78
CA GLN A 465 19.49 9.17 22.35
C GLN A 465 18.54 9.65 23.44
N PRO A 466 18.90 9.53 24.73
CA PRO A 466 18.06 9.98 25.82
C PRO A 466 17.89 11.50 25.83
N GLU A 467 16.65 11.99 25.98
CA GLU A 467 16.40 13.43 26.10
C GLU A 467 17.07 14.04 27.33
N ASP A 468 17.18 13.28 28.41
CA ASP A 468 17.86 13.69 29.66
C ASP A 468 19.41 13.63 29.58
N ALA A 469 19.93 13.09 28.46
CA ALA A 469 21.37 13.02 28.17
C ALA A 469 21.59 13.06 26.64
N PRO A 470 21.34 14.19 25.96
CA PRO A 470 21.31 14.26 24.50
C PRO A 470 22.67 14.02 23.81
N GLY A 471 23.76 14.00 24.59
CA GLY A 471 25.09 13.59 24.12
C GLY A 471 25.36 12.09 24.20
N ASP A 472 24.43 11.32 24.73
CA ASP A 472 24.54 9.86 24.79
C ASP A 472 23.94 9.21 23.54
N LYS A 473 24.52 8.06 23.15
CA LYS A 473 23.96 7.15 22.14
C LYS A 473 24.12 5.74 22.64
N LEU A 474 23.00 5.06 22.85
CA LEU A 474 22.95 3.69 23.35
C LEU A 474 22.40 2.79 22.24
N PHE A 475 23.15 1.76 21.87
CA PHE A 475 22.70 0.78 20.88
C PHE A 475 21.83 -0.29 21.56
N HIS A 476 20.71 0.14 22.10
CA HIS A 476 19.85 -0.59 23.01
C HIS A 476 19.21 -1.84 22.40
N LEU A 477 19.00 -1.88 21.07
CA LEU A 477 18.46 -3.02 20.35
C LEU A 477 19.50 -4.04 19.93
N ASP A 478 20.80 -3.77 20.09
CA ASP A 478 21.86 -4.69 19.69
C ASP A 478 21.78 -6.09 20.34
N PRO A 479 21.36 -6.23 21.61
CA PRO A 479 21.13 -7.56 22.19
C PRO A 479 20.03 -8.34 21.46
N LEU A 480 19.00 -7.68 20.94
CA LEU A 480 17.96 -8.29 20.12
C LEU A 480 18.48 -8.63 18.72
N TRP A 481 19.17 -7.68 18.08
CA TRP A 481 19.73 -7.91 16.76
C TRP A 481 20.78 -9.03 16.73
N ALA A 482 21.52 -9.20 17.82
CA ALA A 482 22.51 -10.26 17.98
C ALA A 482 21.90 -11.61 18.39
N ALA A 483 20.66 -11.64 18.89
CA ALA A 483 20.04 -12.88 19.38
C ALA A 483 19.95 -13.95 18.28
N GLU A 484 20.24 -15.21 18.65
CA GLU A 484 20.29 -16.35 17.71
C GLU A 484 18.95 -16.58 17.01
N ASP A 485 17.83 -16.34 17.72
CA ASP A 485 16.48 -16.55 17.21
C ASP A 485 15.95 -15.41 16.33
N ILE A 486 16.68 -14.33 16.17
CA ILE A 486 16.36 -13.23 15.25
C ILE A 486 17.17 -13.38 13.97
N ASP A 487 16.52 -13.37 12.82
CA ASP A 487 17.14 -13.64 11.52
C ASP A 487 17.55 -12.38 10.75
N ALA A 488 16.96 -11.23 11.06
CA ALA A 488 17.18 -9.97 10.35
C ALA A 488 16.98 -8.77 11.27
N VAL A 489 17.46 -7.60 10.84
CA VAL A 489 17.12 -6.31 11.42
C VAL A 489 15.93 -5.75 10.63
N GLY A 490 14.75 -5.69 11.23
CA GLY A 490 13.55 -5.11 10.64
C GLY A 490 13.48 -3.60 10.88
N ILE A 491 13.16 -2.84 9.84
CA ILE A 491 13.06 -1.38 9.90
C ILE A 491 11.76 -0.98 9.20
N ASP A 492 10.90 -0.27 9.94
CA ASP A 492 9.75 0.43 9.36
C ASP A 492 10.27 1.77 8.83
N ASN A 493 10.52 1.82 7.52
CA ASN A 493 11.27 2.90 6.90
C ASN A 493 10.36 4.02 6.38
N TYR A 494 10.31 5.09 7.14
CA TYR A 494 9.67 6.35 6.78
C TYR A 494 10.65 7.53 6.85
N MET A 495 11.90 7.30 6.50
CA MET A 495 12.94 8.32 6.49
C MET A 495 12.66 9.38 5.42
N PRO A 496 12.82 10.70 5.72
CA PRO A 496 12.55 11.77 4.77
C PRO A 496 13.50 11.72 3.58
N LEU A 497 12.95 11.89 2.35
CA LEU A 497 13.73 12.00 1.12
C LEU A 497 13.72 13.41 0.52
N ALA A 498 13.09 14.40 1.18
CA ALA A 498 13.00 15.76 0.69
C ALA A 498 12.95 16.76 1.85
N ASP A 499 13.34 17.99 1.54
CA ASP A 499 13.10 19.19 2.35
C ASP A 499 12.55 20.31 1.44
N TRP A 500 11.58 19.93 0.61
CA TRP A 500 11.03 20.77 -0.44
C TRP A 500 10.06 21.81 0.13
N ARG A 501 10.08 23.02 -0.41
CA ARG A 501 9.24 24.16 -0.02
C ARG A 501 8.60 24.80 -1.24
N ASP A 502 7.61 25.66 -1.01
CA ASP A 502 6.99 26.40 -2.10
C ASP A 502 7.90 27.52 -2.62
N GLY A 503 7.86 27.73 -3.95
CA GLY A 503 8.69 28.72 -4.63
C GLY A 503 10.10 28.20 -4.94
N ASP A 504 10.91 29.07 -5.53
CA ASP A 504 12.26 28.74 -6.02
C ASP A 504 13.37 29.28 -5.09
N GLY A 505 13.01 29.79 -3.91
CA GLY A 505 13.94 30.49 -2.99
C GLY A 505 14.51 29.61 -1.88
N HIS A 506 14.24 28.31 -1.88
CA HIS A 506 14.74 27.37 -0.87
C HIS A 506 16.00 26.63 -1.34
N ALA A 507 16.74 26.03 -0.40
CA ALA A 507 18.06 25.46 -0.68
C ALA A 507 18.03 24.38 -1.77
N ASP A 508 17.04 23.46 -1.74
CA ASP A 508 17.00 22.34 -2.67
C ASP A 508 16.61 22.77 -4.09
N ALA A 509 15.89 23.89 -4.25
CA ALA A 509 15.58 24.45 -5.58
C ALA A 509 16.81 25.04 -6.29
N ALA A 510 17.94 25.19 -5.60
CA ALA A 510 19.20 25.61 -6.23
C ALA A 510 19.80 24.51 -7.12
N ASP A 511 19.60 23.24 -6.75
CA ASP A 511 20.19 22.09 -7.41
C ASP A 511 19.16 21.23 -8.20
N TRP A 512 17.86 21.34 -7.87
CA TRP A 512 16.79 20.51 -8.39
C TRP A 512 15.61 21.33 -8.91
N GLU A 513 14.98 20.87 -9.99
CA GLU A 513 13.86 21.59 -10.62
C GLU A 513 12.50 21.23 -9.99
N SER A 514 12.40 20.07 -9.30
CA SER A 514 11.12 19.53 -8.84
C SER A 514 11.28 18.53 -7.70
N PRO A 515 10.35 18.47 -6.73
CA PRO A 515 10.35 17.44 -5.68
C PRO A 515 10.07 16.03 -6.23
N TYR A 516 9.63 15.91 -7.47
CA TYR A 516 9.30 14.64 -8.11
C TYR A 516 10.47 14.02 -8.87
N GLU A 517 11.63 14.66 -8.93
CA GLU A 517 12.80 14.12 -9.62
C GLU A 517 13.32 12.89 -8.87
N LEU A 518 13.40 11.75 -9.58
CA LEU A 518 13.92 10.52 -8.98
C LEU A 518 15.37 10.70 -8.49
N ALA A 519 16.20 11.42 -9.23
CA ALA A 519 17.58 11.68 -8.85
C ALA A 519 17.69 12.48 -7.54
N TYR A 520 16.78 13.45 -7.32
CA TYR A 520 16.68 14.19 -6.06
C TYR A 520 16.31 13.27 -4.89
N LEU A 521 15.24 12.49 -5.05
CA LEU A 521 14.78 11.58 -4.02
C LEU A 521 15.83 10.49 -3.73
N GLU A 522 16.43 9.91 -4.76
CA GLU A 522 17.50 8.91 -4.63
C GLU A 522 18.74 9.45 -3.93
N ALA A 523 19.16 10.68 -4.24
CA ALA A 523 20.30 11.32 -3.58
C ALA A 523 20.08 11.47 -2.07
N ASN A 524 18.82 11.62 -1.65
CA ASN A 524 18.46 11.78 -0.25
C ASN A 524 18.20 10.44 0.48
N ILE A 525 18.34 9.28 -0.14
CA ILE A 525 18.25 7.98 0.56
C ILE A 525 19.45 7.79 1.49
N ALA A 526 20.65 8.08 0.98
CA ALA A 526 21.89 8.11 1.77
C ALA A 526 22.48 9.53 1.73
N GLY A 527 21.66 10.53 2.02
CA GLY A 527 21.99 11.94 1.99
C GLY A 527 20.89 12.78 2.65
N GLY A 528 21.05 14.09 2.67
CA GLY A 528 20.04 15.03 3.17
C GLY A 528 19.84 15.00 4.69
N GLU A 529 18.61 15.30 5.13
CA GLU A 529 18.24 15.27 6.54
C GLU A 529 18.40 13.88 7.15
N GLY A 530 19.04 13.80 8.32
CA GLY A 530 19.32 12.55 9.02
C GLY A 530 20.53 11.79 8.49
N HIS A 531 21.23 12.31 7.47
CA HIS A 531 22.50 11.82 6.98
C HIS A 531 23.58 12.90 6.97
N ASP A 532 23.40 13.94 6.18
CA ASP A 532 24.39 15.01 6.04
C ASP A 532 24.20 16.10 7.09
N TRP A 533 22.95 16.36 7.43
CA TRP A 533 22.55 17.45 8.30
C TRP A 533 21.26 17.14 9.07
N PHE A 534 20.97 17.97 10.06
CA PHE A 534 19.74 17.95 10.86
C PHE A 534 19.33 19.39 11.20
N TYR A 535 18.10 19.57 11.67
CA TYR A 535 17.62 20.81 12.26
C TYR A 535 17.67 20.72 13.78
N ALA A 536 18.30 21.72 14.44
CA ALA A 536 18.39 21.74 15.89
C ALA A 536 17.05 22.12 16.57
N GLY A 537 16.12 22.66 15.82
CA GLY A 537 14.78 23.00 16.28
C GLY A 537 13.86 23.49 15.16
N ASP A 538 12.61 23.77 15.51
CA ASP A 538 11.58 24.19 14.54
C ASP A 538 11.90 25.53 13.87
N ALA A 539 12.54 26.46 14.59
CA ALA A 539 12.98 27.74 14.03
C ALA A 539 14.04 27.54 12.93
N ASP A 540 15.02 26.64 13.18
CA ASP A 540 16.05 26.33 12.20
C ASP A 540 15.45 25.63 10.98
N ARG A 541 14.45 24.76 11.19
CA ARG A 541 13.69 24.13 10.09
C ARG A 541 12.94 25.19 9.28
N LEU A 542 12.29 26.14 9.94
CA LEU A 542 11.55 27.21 9.24
C LEU A 542 12.49 28.06 8.38
N ASP A 543 13.64 28.40 8.91
CA ASP A 543 14.65 29.29 8.27
C ASP A 543 15.64 28.50 7.39
N GLN A 544 15.51 27.15 7.33
CA GLN A 544 16.40 26.24 6.59
C GLN A 544 17.88 26.32 7.02
N VAL A 545 18.11 26.50 8.33
CA VAL A 545 19.45 26.52 8.95
C VAL A 545 19.87 25.07 9.25
N ARG A 546 20.55 24.43 8.30
CA ARG A 546 20.99 23.04 8.36
C ARG A 546 22.29 22.89 9.16
N ALA A 547 22.29 22.12 10.25
CA ALA A 547 23.47 21.81 11.03
C ALA A 547 24.08 20.48 10.53
N PRO A 548 25.40 20.39 10.26
CA PRO A 548 26.01 19.16 9.76
C PRO A 548 26.04 18.07 10.84
N ILE A 549 25.80 16.83 10.45
CA ILE A 549 25.98 15.65 11.30
C ILE A 549 27.43 15.20 11.18
N ALA A 550 28.19 15.36 12.28
CA ALA A 550 29.59 15.04 12.35
C ALA A 550 29.93 14.39 13.71
N ASP A 551 30.99 13.58 13.72
CA ASP A 551 31.65 13.12 14.95
C ASP A 551 33.11 13.59 14.93
N GLY A 552 33.35 14.74 15.54
CA GLY A 552 34.67 15.35 15.54
C GLY A 552 35.69 14.67 16.47
N VAL A 553 35.23 13.83 17.38
CA VAL A 553 36.07 13.19 18.41
C VAL A 553 36.57 11.81 17.93
N HIS A 554 35.67 11.00 17.34
CA HIS A 554 35.97 9.62 16.99
C HIS A 554 35.97 9.39 15.48
N GLY A 555 35.47 10.35 14.65
CA GLY A 555 35.37 10.19 13.21
C GLY A 555 34.36 9.13 12.76
N GLU A 556 33.33 8.91 13.57
CA GLU A 556 32.29 7.91 13.34
C GLU A 556 30.92 8.60 13.16
N PRO A 557 30.72 9.45 12.13
CA PRO A 557 29.45 10.21 11.95
C PRO A 557 28.24 9.30 11.76
N TRP A 558 28.42 8.07 11.27
CA TRP A 558 27.37 7.06 11.11
C TRP A 558 26.62 6.76 12.42
N VAL A 559 27.24 6.95 13.56
CA VAL A 559 26.61 6.76 14.90
C VAL A 559 25.40 7.69 15.09
N TRP A 560 25.45 8.87 14.47
CA TRP A 560 24.44 9.93 14.60
C TRP A 560 23.53 10.03 13.39
N ARG A 561 23.86 9.32 12.28
CA ARG A 561 23.16 9.35 11.00
C ARG A 561 22.14 8.23 10.92
N ILE A 562 20.87 8.54 11.11
CA ILE A 562 19.80 7.52 11.02
C ILE A 562 19.62 6.95 9.60
N LYS A 563 20.13 7.61 8.57
CA LYS A 563 20.04 7.17 7.17
C LYS A 563 21.33 6.50 6.66
N ASP A 564 22.38 6.46 7.45
CA ASP A 564 23.62 5.77 7.08
C ASP A 564 23.53 4.27 7.42
N LEU A 565 22.63 3.58 6.71
CA LEU A 565 22.41 2.14 6.89
C LEU A 565 23.69 1.32 6.68
N ALA A 566 24.49 1.69 5.68
CA ALA A 566 25.73 0.99 5.36
C ALA A 566 26.80 1.19 6.44
N GLY A 567 26.93 2.40 6.97
CA GLY A 567 27.81 2.70 8.09
C GLY A 567 27.40 1.95 9.36
N TRP A 568 26.12 2.06 9.73
CA TRP A 568 25.57 1.36 10.89
C TRP A 568 25.77 -0.17 10.78
N TRP A 569 25.42 -0.76 9.65
CA TRP A 569 25.46 -2.21 9.43
C TRP A 569 26.89 -2.79 9.42
N SER A 570 27.87 -2.01 8.92
CA SER A 570 29.23 -2.52 8.66
C SER A 570 30.22 -2.31 9.80
N HIS A 571 29.86 -1.55 10.83
CA HIS A 571 30.76 -1.23 11.94
C HIS A 571 30.35 -1.93 13.24
N ALA A 572 31.33 -2.15 14.14
CA ALA A 572 31.06 -2.53 15.51
C ALA A 572 30.47 -1.33 16.29
N HIS A 573 29.41 -1.57 17.03
CA HIS A 573 28.73 -0.51 17.79
C HIS A 573 29.38 -0.34 19.18
N HIS A 574 29.55 0.89 19.56
CA HIS A 574 30.05 1.26 20.89
C HIS A 574 29.19 2.36 21.48
N ASP A 575 28.59 2.13 22.62
CA ASP A 575 27.79 3.14 23.31
C ASP A 575 28.59 4.42 23.52
N ARG A 576 27.89 5.54 23.48
CA ARG A 576 28.39 6.85 23.85
C ARG A 576 27.68 7.27 25.13
N VAL A 577 28.43 7.43 26.24
CA VAL A 577 27.90 7.86 27.53
C VAL A 577 28.74 9.02 28.06
N GLY A 578 28.11 10.15 28.36
CA GLY A 578 28.81 11.37 28.74
C GLY A 578 29.83 11.85 27.70
N GLY A 579 29.56 11.63 26.41
CA GLY A 579 30.46 11.94 25.30
C GLY A 579 31.66 10.99 25.16
N VAL A 580 31.70 9.89 25.92
CA VAL A 580 32.80 8.91 25.90
C VAL A 580 32.33 7.67 25.15
N ARG A 581 33.13 7.22 24.16
CA ARG A 581 32.95 5.95 23.45
C ARG A 581 33.32 4.79 24.38
N ALA A 582 32.41 3.84 24.55
CA ALA A 582 32.67 2.63 25.31
C ALA A 582 33.89 1.86 24.75
N ALA A 583 34.77 1.33 25.64
CA ALA A 583 35.96 0.63 25.22
C ALA A 583 35.63 -0.73 24.54
N SER A 584 34.59 -1.40 25.00
CA SER A 584 34.10 -2.65 24.41
C SER A 584 32.93 -2.39 23.47
N PRO A 585 32.84 -3.13 22.37
CA PRO A 585 31.67 -3.09 21.50
C PRO A 585 30.46 -3.72 22.21
N THR A 586 29.26 -3.42 21.67
CA THR A 586 28.00 -4.09 22.02
C THR A 586 27.97 -5.52 21.48
N ALA A 587 26.80 -6.18 21.58
CA ALA A 587 26.61 -7.53 21.06
C ALA A 587 26.49 -7.59 19.51
N TRP A 588 26.31 -6.46 18.82
CA TRP A 588 26.19 -6.41 17.37
C TRP A 588 27.44 -6.96 16.65
N VAL A 589 27.20 -7.84 15.68
CA VAL A 589 28.24 -8.35 14.80
C VAL A 589 28.14 -7.61 13.46
N PRO A 590 29.15 -6.83 13.06
CA PRO A 590 29.15 -6.12 11.78
C PRO A 590 28.82 -7.04 10.60
N GLN A 591 27.88 -6.62 9.75
CA GLN A 591 27.39 -7.41 8.62
C GLN A 591 26.79 -8.77 8.99
N GLY A 592 26.42 -8.99 10.26
CA GLY A 592 26.01 -10.30 10.76
C GLY A 592 24.63 -10.76 10.30
N LYS A 593 23.75 -9.82 9.97
CA LYS A 593 22.37 -10.09 9.53
C LYS A 593 21.93 -9.14 8.43
N PRO A 594 20.99 -9.57 7.56
CA PRO A 594 20.39 -8.71 6.56
C PRO A 594 19.46 -7.68 7.22
N LEU A 595 19.28 -6.56 6.54
CA LEU A 595 18.24 -5.57 6.82
C LEU A 595 17.00 -5.93 6.01
N TRP A 596 15.82 -5.74 6.60
CA TRP A 596 14.53 -5.79 5.94
C TRP A 596 13.83 -4.45 6.13
N PHE A 597 13.18 -3.93 5.10
CA PHE A 597 12.18 -2.90 5.31
C PHE A 597 10.84 -3.57 5.55
N THR A 598 10.51 -3.73 6.83
CA THR A 598 9.27 -4.35 7.29
C THR A 598 8.05 -3.49 6.96
N GLU A 599 8.28 -2.19 6.81
CA GLU A 599 7.40 -1.24 6.15
C GLU A 599 8.23 -0.26 5.30
N LEU A 600 7.69 0.17 4.18
CA LEU A 600 8.20 1.27 3.37
C LEU A 600 7.02 2.02 2.77
N GLY A 601 6.87 3.29 3.07
CA GLY A 601 5.73 4.05 2.58
C GLY A 601 5.90 5.56 2.63
N CYS A 602 4.97 6.21 1.95
CA CYS A 602 4.82 7.66 1.94
C CYS A 602 3.33 7.97 1.75
N GLY A 603 2.80 8.93 2.47
CA GLY A 603 1.46 9.43 2.23
C GLY A 603 1.31 9.98 0.81
N ALA A 604 0.14 9.75 0.19
CA ALA A 604 -0.19 10.33 -1.12
C ALA A 604 -0.61 11.80 -0.97
N VAL A 605 0.26 12.62 -0.41
CA VAL A 605 0.00 14.00 -0.01
C VAL A 605 1.12 14.92 -0.51
N ASP A 606 0.77 16.15 -0.82
CA ASP A 606 1.72 17.20 -1.19
C ASP A 606 2.93 17.21 -0.25
N LYS A 607 4.13 17.15 -0.81
CA LYS A 607 5.41 17.07 -0.08
C LYS A 607 5.49 15.93 0.93
N GLY A 608 4.79 14.82 0.66
CA GLY A 608 4.82 13.63 1.53
C GLY A 608 6.23 13.13 1.84
N ALA A 609 7.15 13.22 0.89
CA ALA A 609 8.54 12.82 1.07
C ALA A 609 9.35 13.67 2.07
N ASN A 610 8.84 14.85 2.50
CA ASN A 610 9.46 15.64 3.57
C ASN A 610 9.29 14.97 4.95
N GLN A 611 8.19 14.22 5.13
CA GLN A 611 7.87 13.53 6.39
C GLN A 611 6.95 12.34 6.10
N PRO A 612 7.51 11.24 5.57
CA PRO A 612 6.73 10.13 5.01
C PRO A 612 5.81 9.41 5.99
N ASN A 613 6.11 9.43 7.28
CA ASN A 613 5.31 8.81 8.34
C ASN A 613 4.07 9.62 8.73
N VAL A 614 3.93 10.87 8.26
CA VAL A 614 2.84 11.77 8.67
C VAL A 614 1.76 11.83 7.60
N PHE A 615 0.53 11.60 8.02
CA PHE A 615 -0.67 11.74 7.19
C PHE A 615 -1.86 12.18 8.03
N GLY A 616 -2.93 12.61 7.37
CA GLY A 616 -4.16 13.02 8.06
C GLY A 616 -5.01 11.80 8.43
N ASP A 617 -5.26 11.62 9.73
CA ASP A 617 -6.29 10.72 10.27
C ASP A 617 -6.99 11.44 11.41
N ALA A 618 -8.21 11.89 11.19
CA ALA A 618 -8.93 12.79 12.10
C ALA A 618 -9.08 12.24 13.53
N LYS A 619 -9.07 10.91 13.72
CA LYS A 619 -9.14 10.30 15.05
C LYS A 619 -7.79 10.24 15.77
N SER A 620 -6.67 10.14 15.06
CA SER A 620 -5.35 9.88 15.64
C SER A 620 -4.74 11.12 16.29
N ALA A 621 -4.10 10.93 17.43
CA ALA A 621 -3.30 11.95 18.10
C ALA A 621 -2.06 12.37 17.29
N GLU A 622 -1.58 11.52 16.40
CA GLU A 622 -0.45 11.75 15.50
C GLU A 622 -0.88 12.31 14.13
N SER A 623 -2.19 12.60 13.96
CA SER A 623 -2.69 13.24 12.73
C SER A 623 -1.97 14.55 12.44
N GLY A 624 -1.51 14.67 11.22
CA GLY A 624 -0.74 15.86 10.84
C GLY A 624 -0.60 16.01 9.33
N ARG A 625 0.20 17.02 8.96
CA ARG A 625 0.63 17.22 7.58
C ARG A 625 2.16 17.18 7.54
N PRO A 626 2.76 16.58 6.51
CA PRO A 626 4.21 16.67 6.31
C PRO A 626 4.70 18.10 6.34
N HIS A 627 5.93 18.31 6.73
CA HIS A 627 6.53 19.65 6.78
C HIS A 627 6.31 20.40 5.47
N PHE A 628 5.83 21.62 5.56
CA PHE A 628 5.51 22.55 4.46
C PHE A 628 4.43 22.08 3.49
N SER A 629 3.75 20.95 3.78
CA SER A 629 2.67 20.44 2.97
C SER A 629 1.39 21.28 3.07
N SER A 630 0.72 21.48 1.94
CA SER A 630 -0.64 22.04 1.90
C SER A 630 -1.69 21.06 2.42
N GLY A 631 -1.38 19.76 2.46
CA GLY A 631 -2.31 18.67 2.76
C GLY A 631 -3.16 18.24 1.57
N ALA A 632 -2.90 18.76 0.37
CA ALA A 632 -3.61 18.34 -0.83
C ALA A 632 -3.20 16.91 -1.25
N PRO A 633 -4.13 16.11 -1.82
CA PRO A 633 -3.79 14.80 -2.36
C PRO A 633 -2.71 14.87 -3.45
N ASP A 634 -1.72 14.00 -3.34
CA ASP A 634 -0.62 13.90 -4.31
C ASP A 634 -0.11 12.45 -4.43
N ALA A 635 -0.78 11.67 -5.22
CA ALA A 635 -0.40 10.28 -5.48
C ALA A 635 0.91 10.16 -6.29
N LEU A 636 1.31 11.21 -7.04
CA LEU A 636 2.59 11.20 -7.74
C LEU A 636 3.77 11.22 -6.76
N MET A 637 3.67 11.99 -5.68
CA MET A 637 4.72 12.03 -4.64
C MET A 637 4.94 10.65 -4.02
N GLN A 638 3.86 9.95 -3.67
CA GLN A 638 3.93 8.57 -3.18
C GLN A 638 4.62 7.65 -4.19
N ARG A 639 4.21 7.70 -5.47
CA ARG A 639 4.79 6.87 -6.54
C ARG A 639 6.28 7.12 -6.71
N GLN A 640 6.71 8.39 -6.75
CA GLN A 640 8.11 8.75 -6.95
C GLN A 640 8.97 8.36 -5.74
N PHE A 641 8.46 8.48 -4.53
CA PHE A 641 9.13 8.02 -3.31
C PHE A 641 9.44 6.51 -3.39
N LEU A 642 8.45 5.70 -3.76
CA LEU A 642 8.60 4.26 -3.88
C LEU A 642 9.55 3.88 -5.04
N ARG A 643 9.41 4.52 -6.20
CA ARG A 643 10.30 4.32 -7.35
C ARG A 643 11.76 4.61 -6.99
N ALA A 644 12.02 5.72 -6.29
CA ALA A 644 13.36 6.10 -5.85
C ALA A 644 13.99 5.03 -4.95
N HIS A 645 13.24 4.55 -3.95
CA HIS A 645 13.74 3.50 -3.05
C HIS A 645 14.02 2.19 -3.79
N LEU A 646 13.05 1.69 -4.57
CA LEU A 646 13.22 0.41 -5.25
C LEU A 646 14.36 0.45 -6.27
N ALA A 647 14.49 1.55 -7.04
CA ALA A 647 15.58 1.73 -7.99
C ALA A 647 16.94 1.85 -7.28
N HIS A 648 17.02 2.57 -6.17
CA HIS A 648 18.26 2.75 -5.41
C HIS A 648 18.80 1.42 -4.89
N TRP A 649 17.97 0.65 -4.21
CA TRP A 649 18.38 -0.58 -3.55
C TRP A 649 18.57 -1.78 -4.51
N ALA A 650 18.01 -1.71 -5.71
CA ALA A 650 18.27 -2.69 -6.76
C ALA A 650 19.71 -2.60 -7.31
N ARG A 651 20.40 -1.47 -7.12
CA ARG A 651 21.77 -1.29 -7.58
C ARG A 651 22.76 -1.91 -6.59
N VAL A 652 23.57 -2.84 -7.08
CA VAL A 652 24.61 -3.52 -6.29
C VAL A 652 25.58 -2.54 -5.63
N ALA A 653 25.84 -1.39 -6.25
CA ALA A 653 26.72 -0.36 -5.69
C ALA A 653 26.18 0.25 -4.39
N ASN A 654 24.85 0.27 -4.22
CA ASN A 654 24.19 0.83 -3.03
C ASN A 654 23.84 -0.23 -1.99
N ASN A 655 23.94 -1.52 -2.34
CA ASN A 655 23.52 -2.64 -1.53
C ASN A 655 24.66 -3.68 -1.41
N PRO A 656 25.67 -3.41 -0.55
CA PRO A 656 26.86 -4.23 -0.44
C PRO A 656 26.54 -5.63 0.05
N VAL A 657 27.38 -6.58 -0.34
CA VAL A 657 27.28 -8.00 0.04
C VAL A 657 28.04 -8.24 1.34
N SER A 658 27.41 -8.92 2.29
CA SER A 658 28.00 -9.34 3.57
C SER A 658 29.14 -10.32 3.37
N ALA A 659 30.26 -10.06 4.06
CA ALA A 659 31.33 -11.02 4.19
C ALA A 659 31.04 -12.17 5.19
N VAL A 660 29.96 -12.03 5.98
CA VAL A 660 29.59 -13.01 7.04
C VAL A 660 28.61 -14.05 6.51
N TYR A 661 27.48 -13.60 5.92
CA TYR A 661 26.44 -14.51 5.42
C TYR A 661 26.35 -14.59 3.89
N GLY A 662 27.13 -13.80 3.15
CA GLY A 662 27.24 -13.86 1.68
C GLY A 662 26.04 -13.31 0.90
N GLY A 663 25.06 -12.71 1.58
CA GLY A 663 23.89 -12.06 0.97
C GLY A 663 23.98 -10.53 0.99
N PRO A 664 23.08 -9.81 0.31
CA PRO A 664 23.06 -8.35 0.31
C PRO A 664 22.74 -7.78 1.70
N MET A 665 23.19 -6.55 1.96
CA MET A 665 22.87 -5.81 3.18
C MET A 665 21.35 -5.68 3.36
N LEU A 666 20.65 -5.15 2.38
CA LEU A 666 19.19 -5.10 2.34
C LEU A 666 18.65 -6.23 1.46
N ASP A 667 17.80 -7.08 2.00
CA ASP A 667 17.07 -8.06 1.21
C ASP A 667 15.94 -7.36 0.44
N VAL A 668 16.18 -7.06 -0.84
CA VAL A 668 15.23 -6.35 -1.68
C VAL A 668 13.92 -7.11 -1.91
N SER A 669 13.91 -8.43 -1.67
CA SER A 669 12.69 -9.23 -1.72
C SER A 669 11.83 -9.11 -0.45
N ARG A 670 12.31 -8.37 0.56
CA ARG A 670 11.65 -8.11 1.84
C ARG A 670 11.55 -6.61 2.13
N VAL A 671 11.35 -5.84 1.07
CA VAL A 671 10.94 -4.44 1.14
C VAL A 671 9.42 -4.43 1.03
N TYR A 672 8.74 -4.43 2.17
CA TYR A 672 7.28 -4.50 2.25
C TYR A 672 6.69 -3.10 2.09
N LEU A 673 6.02 -2.87 0.96
CA LEU A 673 5.39 -1.58 0.71
C LEU A 673 4.12 -1.43 1.57
N TRP A 674 4.00 -0.33 2.26
CA TRP A 674 2.86 0.04 3.09
C TRP A 674 1.92 0.95 2.30
N SER A 675 0.66 0.55 1.99
CA SER A 675 0.00 -0.73 2.24
C SER A 675 -1.04 -1.05 1.16
N TRP A 676 -1.39 -2.32 1.02
CA TRP A 676 -2.52 -2.79 0.23
C TRP A 676 -3.70 -3.11 1.14
N ASP A 677 -4.91 -2.78 0.71
CA ASP A 677 -6.14 -3.01 1.47
C ASP A 677 -6.83 -4.28 1.00
N ALA A 678 -7.36 -5.08 1.94
CA ALA A 678 -8.18 -6.23 1.63
C ALA A 678 -9.52 -5.85 0.95
N ARG A 679 -9.94 -4.59 1.05
CA ARG A 679 -11.11 -4.03 0.36
C ARG A 679 -10.76 -3.67 -1.08
N PRO A 680 -11.53 -4.12 -2.08
CA PRO A 680 -11.22 -3.88 -3.48
C PRO A 680 -11.57 -2.45 -3.92
N TYR A 681 -10.72 -1.89 -4.78
CA TYR A 681 -11.05 -0.66 -5.48
C TYR A 681 -12.03 -0.97 -6.65
N PRO A 682 -13.04 -0.09 -6.97
CA PRO A 682 -13.34 1.19 -6.32
C PRO A 682 -14.38 1.13 -5.21
N ALA A 683 -14.82 -0.06 -4.75
CA ALA A 683 -15.77 -0.14 -3.66
C ALA A 683 -15.18 0.61 -2.44
N PHE A 684 -13.96 0.31 -2.06
CA PHE A 684 -13.19 1.19 -1.19
C PHE A 684 -12.29 2.09 -2.06
N PRO A 685 -12.29 3.40 -1.89
CA PRO A 685 -13.02 4.23 -0.91
C PRO A 685 -14.40 4.73 -1.35
N GLY A 686 -14.96 4.23 -2.45
CA GLY A 686 -16.17 4.78 -3.06
C GLY A 686 -17.43 4.68 -2.18
N ASP A 687 -17.55 3.65 -1.35
CA ASP A 687 -18.66 3.49 -0.40
C ASP A 687 -18.32 4.06 0.99
N ALA A 688 -18.37 5.37 1.11
CA ALA A 688 -18.13 6.07 2.37
C ALA A 688 -19.24 5.86 3.43
N GLN A 689 -20.37 5.24 3.07
CA GLN A 689 -21.41 4.90 4.03
C GLN A 689 -21.07 3.62 4.79
N THR A 690 -20.41 2.69 4.11
CA THR A 690 -19.92 1.46 4.72
C THR A 690 -18.60 1.68 5.46
N TRP A 691 -17.71 2.49 4.93
CA TRP A 691 -16.34 2.67 5.48
C TRP A 691 -16.04 4.12 5.87
N SER A 692 -15.99 4.36 7.18
CA SER A 692 -15.76 5.70 7.75
C SER A 692 -14.37 6.27 7.46
N ASP A 693 -13.38 5.44 7.14
CA ASP A 693 -12.01 5.81 6.79
C ASP A 693 -11.81 6.11 5.29
N ALA A 694 -12.86 6.06 4.49
CA ALA A 694 -12.81 6.27 3.05
C ALA A 694 -12.17 7.62 2.66
N ALA A 695 -12.42 8.68 3.41
CA ALA A 695 -11.84 10.00 3.17
C ALA A 695 -10.30 10.02 3.34
N ASN A 696 -9.75 9.18 4.21
CA ASN A 696 -8.31 9.12 4.47
C ASN A 696 -7.54 8.52 3.28
N HIS A 697 -8.23 7.77 2.41
CA HIS A 697 -7.60 7.18 1.22
C HIS A 697 -6.94 8.24 0.34
N ALA A 698 -7.53 9.41 0.19
CA ALA A 698 -7.04 10.44 -0.73
C ALA A 698 -5.59 10.86 -0.44
N THR A 699 -5.18 10.93 0.83
CA THR A 699 -3.86 11.40 1.27
C THR A 699 -3.05 10.35 2.03
N GLY A 700 -3.64 9.20 2.35
CA GLY A 700 -3.00 8.14 3.12
C GLY A 700 -2.04 7.27 2.29
N HIS A 701 -1.55 6.22 2.92
CA HIS A 701 -0.51 5.35 2.36
C HIS A 701 -1.02 4.24 1.43
N TRP A 702 -2.32 4.15 1.15
CA TRP A 702 -2.87 3.09 0.31
C TRP A 702 -2.26 3.04 -1.08
N LEU A 703 -1.91 1.83 -1.51
CA LEU A 703 -1.52 1.52 -2.88
C LEU A 703 -2.73 1.07 -3.73
N THR A 704 -3.75 0.51 -3.05
CA THR A 704 -5.01 0.07 -3.64
C THR A 704 -5.68 1.21 -4.41
N GLY A 705 -5.99 0.99 -5.68
CA GLY A 705 -6.54 1.99 -6.58
C GLY A 705 -5.54 3.00 -7.15
N ARG A 706 -4.23 2.88 -6.82
CA ARG A 706 -3.15 3.74 -7.35
C ARG A 706 -2.15 3.00 -8.20
N LEU A 707 -1.95 1.70 -7.98
CA LEU A 707 -1.11 0.89 -8.85
C LEU A 707 -1.73 0.76 -10.25
N GLY A 708 -0.88 0.69 -11.26
CA GLY A 708 -1.26 0.72 -12.66
C GLY A 708 -1.47 2.12 -13.24
N ALA A 709 -1.59 3.16 -12.39
CA ALA A 709 -1.51 4.55 -12.81
C ALA A 709 -0.05 4.94 -13.12
N LEU A 710 0.17 6.02 -13.86
CA LEU A 710 1.45 6.35 -14.49
C LEU A 710 1.91 7.76 -14.12
N ALA A 711 3.18 7.92 -13.82
CA ALA A 711 3.82 9.22 -13.89
C ALA A 711 3.96 9.65 -15.36
N GLY A 712 3.95 10.97 -15.60
CA GLY A 712 4.07 11.51 -16.96
C GLY A 712 5.33 11.06 -17.69
N ASP A 713 6.45 10.92 -16.96
CA ASP A 713 7.71 10.43 -17.51
C ASP A 713 7.63 8.97 -17.95
N GLU A 714 6.97 8.10 -17.19
CA GLU A 714 6.77 6.68 -17.54
C GLU A 714 5.93 6.56 -18.81
N LEU A 715 4.81 7.29 -18.87
CA LEU A 715 3.92 7.25 -20.03
C LEU A 715 4.61 7.79 -21.31
N LEU A 716 5.32 8.91 -21.21
CA LEU A 716 6.03 9.47 -22.35
C LEU A 716 7.14 8.54 -22.86
N ARG A 717 7.86 7.88 -21.95
CA ARG A 717 8.89 6.88 -22.31
C ARG A 717 8.27 5.66 -22.97
N ALA A 718 7.13 5.18 -22.47
CA ALA A 718 6.40 4.04 -23.05
C ALA A 718 5.91 4.37 -24.47
N ILE A 719 5.29 5.55 -24.67
CA ILE A 719 4.90 6.01 -25.99
C ILE A 719 6.13 6.10 -26.91
N ALA A 720 7.21 6.72 -26.47
CA ALA A 720 8.42 6.86 -27.28
C ALA A 720 8.99 5.50 -27.70
N ALA A 721 9.04 4.55 -26.76
CA ALA A 721 9.55 3.19 -27.00
C ALA A 721 8.75 2.46 -28.08
N ASP A 722 7.41 2.59 -28.09
CA ASP A 722 6.54 1.97 -29.09
C ASP A 722 6.85 2.46 -30.53
N TRP A 723 7.40 3.65 -30.67
CA TRP A 723 7.85 4.22 -31.94
C TRP A 723 9.38 4.16 -32.17
N GLY A 724 10.11 3.45 -31.30
CA GLY A 724 11.57 3.34 -31.42
C GLY A 724 12.31 4.65 -31.14
N VAL A 725 11.71 5.60 -30.41
CA VAL A 725 12.30 6.88 -30.04
C VAL A 725 12.86 6.83 -28.64
N THR A 726 14.10 7.25 -28.44
CA THR A 726 14.69 7.38 -27.10
C THR A 726 14.55 8.82 -26.61
N LEU A 727 13.97 9.01 -25.44
CA LEU A 727 13.94 10.29 -24.75
C LEU A 727 15.13 10.42 -23.81
N GLY A 728 15.71 11.60 -23.76
CA GLY A 728 16.71 11.99 -22.77
C GLY A 728 16.08 12.22 -21.39
N ALA A 729 16.38 13.37 -20.75
CA ALA A 729 15.75 13.74 -19.49
C ALA A 729 14.24 13.96 -19.68
N VAL A 730 13.43 13.37 -18.81
CA VAL A 730 11.98 13.53 -18.81
C VAL A 730 11.55 13.86 -17.39
N ALA A 731 10.99 15.06 -17.19
CA ALA A 731 10.45 15.48 -15.91
C ALA A 731 9.15 14.75 -15.59
N ALA A 732 9.02 14.24 -14.37
CA ALA A 732 7.76 13.82 -13.81
C ALA A 732 7.11 15.03 -13.12
N LEU A 733 5.91 15.38 -13.53
CA LEU A 733 5.12 16.47 -12.95
C LEU A 733 3.68 16.00 -12.73
N PRO A 734 2.99 16.53 -11.69
CA PRO A 734 1.59 16.16 -11.46
C PRO A 734 0.68 16.55 -12.64
N PRO A 735 -0.46 15.88 -12.80
CA PRO A 735 -0.97 14.83 -11.90
C PRO A 735 -0.40 13.44 -12.21
N LEU A 736 -0.59 12.48 -11.29
CA LEU A 736 -0.50 11.05 -11.64
C LEU A 736 -1.62 10.74 -12.64
N LEU A 737 -1.27 10.08 -13.75
CA LEU A 737 -2.18 9.79 -14.85
C LEU A 737 -2.78 8.39 -14.67
N HIS A 738 -4.09 8.30 -14.74
CA HIS A 738 -4.76 7.00 -14.60
C HIS A 738 -4.43 6.08 -15.78
N GLY A 739 -4.47 6.62 -16.99
CA GLY A 739 -4.04 5.92 -18.20
C GLY A 739 -4.35 6.72 -19.47
N LEU A 740 -3.98 6.14 -20.62
CA LEU A 740 -4.22 6.69 -21.94
C LEU A 740 -4.67 5.58 -22.90
N VAL A 741 -5.75 5.82 -23.64
CA VAL A 741 -6.24 4.94 -24.70
C VAL A 741 -6.08 5.63 -26.05
N SER A 742 -5.39 4.97 -26.99
CA SER A 742 -5.35 5.35 -28.40
C SER A 742 -6.31 4.45 -29.17
N GLU A 743 -7.40 5.00 -29.66
CA GLU A 743 -8.41 4.23 -30.38
C GLU A 743 -8.23 4.26 -31.91
N GLY A 744 -7.26 5.02 -32.40
CA GLY A 744 -6.97 5.18 -33.82
C GLY A 744 -5.50 5.13 -34.12
N VAL A 745 -5.18 5.19 -35.41
CA VAL A 745 -3.78 5.30 -35.85
C VAL A 745 -3.34 6.74 -35.63
N LEU A 746 -2.57 6.98 -34.59
CA LEU A 746 -2.02 8.27 -34.21
C LEU A 746 -0.49 8.22 -34.28
N SER A 747 0.14 9.35 -34.53
CA SER A 747 1.60 9.46 -34.40
C SER A 747 2.02 9.53 -32.92
N ALA A 748 3.28 9.18 -32.61
CA ALA A 748 3.85 9.38 -31.29
C ALA A 748 3.67 10.81 -30.78
N ARG A 749 3.82 11.80 -31.68
CA ARG A 749 3.66 13.21 -31.34
C ARG A 749 2.25 13.54 -30.87
N GLU A 750 1.22 13.06 -31.57
CA GLU A 750 -0.18 13.30 -31.21
C GLU A 750 -0.52 12.69 -29.84
N LEU A 751 0.00 11.51 -29.54
CA LEU A 751 -0.18 10.87 -28.21
C LEU A 751 0.57 11.62 -27.12
N MET A 752 1.83 12.00 -27.37
CA MET A 752 2.63 12.75 -26.40
C MET A 752 2.05 14.13 -26.10
N GLU A 753 1.52 14.84 -27.11
CA GLU A 753 0.93 16.17 -26.92
C GLU A 753 -0.19 16.16 -25.87
N ALA A 754 -0.99 15.09 -25.78
CA ALA A 754 -2.01 14.96 -24.77
C ALA A 754 -1.40 14.86 -23.35
N VAL A 755 -0.34 14.08 -23.19
CA VAL A 755 0.38 13.93 -21.91
C VAL A 755 1.10 15.23 -21.53
N LEU A 756 1.80 15.86 -22.47
CA LEU A 756 2.49 17.13 -22.24
C LEU A 756 1.52 18.24 -21.80
N ALA A 757 0.34 18.29 -22.41
CA ALA A 757 -0.69 19.25 -22.03
C ALA A 757 -1.23 18.98 -20.62
N ALA A 758 -1.47 17.69 -20.27
CA ALA A 758 -1.99 17.31 -18.96
C ALA A 758 -0.99 17.59 -17.82
N THR A 759 0.33 17.47 -18.10
CA THR A 759 1.40 17.65 -17.10
C THR A 759 2.04 19.06 -17.14
N GLY A 760 1.61 19.93 -18.06
CA GLY A 760 2.20 21.26 -18.23
C GLY A 760 3.68 21.23 -18.66
N THR A 761 4.05 20.19 -19.39
CA THR A 761 5.42 20.00 -19.90
C THR A 761 5.52 20.27 -21.41
N ALA A 762 6.74 20.38 -21.92
CA ALA A 762 7.02 20.57 -23.34
C ALA A 762 8.22 19.73 -23.78
N LEU A 763 8.16 19.23 -25.03
CA LEU A 763 9.31 18.64 -25.73
C LEU A 763 10.28 19.73 -26.15
N ARG A 764 11.57 19.47 -25.99
CA ARG A 764 12.66 20.35 -26.43
C ARG A 764 13.83 19.52 -26.95
N ASP A 765 14.56 20.09 -27.90
CA ASP A 765 15.84 19.53 -28.34
C ASP A 765 16.87 19.70 -27.22
N ALA A 766 17.65 18.67 -26.96
CA ALA A 766 18.75 18.67 -26.02
C ALA A 766 19.96 17.91 -26.65
N PRO A 767 21.19 18.13 -26.15
CA PRO A 767 22.38 17.46 -26.70
C PRO A 767 22.28 15.93 -26.68
N ALA A 768 21.51 15.34 -25.79
CA ALA A 768 21.29 13.91 -25.65
C ALA A 768 20.03 13.41 -26.40
N GLY A 769 19.44 14.21 -27.29
CA GLY A 769 18.18 13.90 -27.97
C GLY A 769 16.97 14.70 -27.42
N LEU A 770 15.76 14.20 -27.65
CA LEU A 770 14.56 14.87 -27.16
C LEU A 770 14.46 14.78 -25.63
N ALA A 771 14.22 15.90 -24.98
CA ALA A 771 13.99 16.00 -23.55
C ALA A 771 12.60 16.60 -23.25
N VAL A 772 12.07 16.31 -22.07
CA VAL A 772 10.80 16.85 -21.58
C VAL A 772 11.04 17.58 -20.26
N GLY A 773 10.58 18.81 -20.17
CA GLY A 773 10.65 19.63 -18.96
C GLY A 773 9.46 20.55 -18.85
N ARG A 774 9.41 21.37 -17.79
CA ARG A 774 8.35 22.38 -17.63
C ARG A 774 8.22 23.23 -18.89
N ALA A 775 7.01 23.46 -19.34
CA ALA A 775 6.75 24.43 -20.38
C ALA A 775 7.19 25.81 -19.86
N LEU A 776 8.25 26.37 -20.48
CA LEU A 776 8.70 27.71 -20.11
C LEU A 776 7.54 28.65 -20.38
N ALA A 777 7.07 29.40 -19.36
CA ALA A 777 6.27 30.56 -19.60
C ALA A 777 7.06 31.42 -20.61
N ARG A 778 6.46 31.69 -21.77
CA ARG A 778 7.09 32.63 -22.73
C ARG A 778 7.33 33.91 -21.94
N ARG A 779 8.58 34.21 -21.64
CA ARG A 779 8.94 35.58 -21.24
C ARG A 779 8.51 36.44 -22.43
N ALA A 780 7.51 37.27 -22.22
CA ALA A 780 7.22 38.31 -23.15
C ALA A 780 8.49 39.12 -23.27
N LEU A 781 9.22 38.93 -24.37
CA LEU A 781 10.30 39.84 -24.69
C LEU A 781 9.64 41.21 -24.85
N PRO A 782 10.05 42.20 -24.06
CA PRO A 782 9.56 43.55 -24.28
C PRO A 782 10.04 43.99 -25.68
N VAL A 783 9.15 43.95 -26.65
CA VAL A 783 9.41 44.55 -27.95
C VAL A 783 9.37 46.04 -27.70
N ALA A 784 10.50 46.68 -27.89
CA ALA A 784 10.58 48.15 -27.83
C ALA A 784 9.59 48.72 -28.86
N ARG A 785 8.87 49.74 -28.46
CA ARG A 785 7.78 50.35 -29.27
C ARG A 785 8.27 50.86 -30.61
N ASP A 786 9.56 50.94 -30.79
CA ASP A 786 10.26 51.48 -32.01
C ASP A 786 10.61 50.34 -33.04
N ASP A 787 10.24 49.07 -32.76
CA ASP A 787 10.50 47.92 -33.61
C ASP A 787 9.21 47.37 -34.27
N VAL A 788 8.12 48.15 -34.29
CA VAL A 788 6.84 47.78 -34.96
C VAL A 788 6.57 48.70 -36.15
#